data_5ae02a94fdda6d012ac597cf1dd3900f
#
_entry.id   5ae02a94fdda6d012ac597cf1dd3900f
#
_cell.length_a   1.000
_cell.length_b   1.000
_cell.length_c   1.000
_cell.angle_alpha   90.00
_cell.angle_beta   90.00
_cell.angle_gamma   90.00
#
_symmetry.space_group_name_H-M   'P 1'
#
loop_
_entity.id
_entity.type
_entity.pdbx_description
1 polymer ?
#
loop_
_entity_poly.entity_id
_entity_poly.type
_entity_poly.pdbx_seq_one_letter_code
_entity_poly.pdbx_strand_id
1 'polypeptide(L)'
;MKTPVRFVLAALAAGVSAVASATTYRLVNSGSLELGDGLSLRVTAYAKNWAGVSPAAKGFAAVDERTGRARWQLAAGSDKYGTGTTTVLPLADGRTYVRMAVEMLRDFPTEGLVCTLNVPDHLAVGGKFGDGHGTEGVFPASLDRLFVYSGCPGPFAFELPKLRRKLTIDFAEDTYLAVQDDRKWAKSFTLRIYLKGGGMLKAGKTYETAFAVGGEKAELKYATAHAIRAGEDWLPLDYRKEVVAGSAADFSHFPFRDGPAGKYGWLKAKDGHFVFADRPDAPQRFWGVNFCGESTCPSHADAERIVTFLTRAGYNTMRIHHYERTLVKGSSDRLTPNPESLDNFDYFFAKAKAAGIYTTTDVYVSRNVAWRDVGFDRDGFVDMSVVKGLFLVHEPAFENWKAFARNLFTHVNPYTGLRYADDPAMPFVSLVNEGVFAWRRGIFDLEPTRTAWKAWLAAERARDPKAYPKAPADCLGATIDNAKLAWEQGLMAFMSDCEARFAVRARDYLRSLGVKALLTDWNCGPYPVASAITNTLDYVDMHFYVDHPEFLGERWALPARMGNSNPDRARGAMGLWTGKIARQAKMPYTISEWNFTAPNACRGAAGLLTGACTALLDWDAMWRFDYIGRGSDLDDGTTGLGYFGIVGDPFKTASERAGVLLYRRRELKPLDIRPDGDYRFPLPVEKGTGRFTVVTDFTAGGFGLAGDAVTAGPFACRLGRSHAAIWASAVDAKPLVSSDRILLTHLTDLKTDGIRFMDETCHVLQNWGSKNLIVRRGTAEVALRLAEPGAYEVWALATNGARQEKLASRVADGKLAFTADVRVADGKARYLYEIARRK
;
A
#
# COMPACT_ATOMS: atom_id res chain seq x y z
N MET A 1 56.08 -52.20 25.62
CA MET A 1 54.94 -52.33 26.48
C MET A 1 54.56 -50.92 26.91
N LYS A 2 53.59 -50.35 26.34
CA LYS A 2 53.02 -49.05 26.73
C LYS A 2 51.50 -49.14 26.63
N THR A 3 50.88 -49.05 27.82
CA THR A 3 49.45 -49.09 28.05
C THR A 3 48.84 -47.70 27.69
N PRO A 4 47.72 -47.62 26.98
CA PRO A 4 47.05 -46.33 26.83
C PRO A 4 46.03 -46.06 27.92
N VAL A 5 46.11 -44.86 28.48
CA VAL A 5 45.15 -44.28 29.45
C VAL A 5 43.88 -43.92 28.71
N ARG A 6 42.74 -44.47 29.10
CA ARG A 6 41.40 -44.06 28.67
C ARG A 6 40.96 -42.87 29.52
N PHE A 7 40.72 -41.73 28.86
CA PHE A 7 39.92 -40.61 29.44
C PHE A 7 38.43 -40.91 29.28
N VAL A 8 37.74 -41.02 30.40
CA VAL A 8 36.27 -41.04 30.47
C VAL A 8 35.80 -39.58 30.54
N LEU A 9 35.20 -39.04 29.48
CA LEU A 9 34.46 -37.81 29.55
C LEU A 9 33.04 -38.11 30.05
N ALA A 10 32.74 -37.69 31.25
CA ALA A 10 31.38 -37.63 31.80
C ALA A 10 30.66 -36.44 31.17
N ALA A 11 29.73 -36.69 30.23
CA ALA A 11 28.81 -35.68 29.72
C ALA A 11 27.73 -35.41 30.78
N LEU A 12 27.80 -34.28 31.45
CA LEU A 12 26.66 -33.72 32.19
C LEU A 12 25.60 -33.25 31.15
N ALA A 13 24.58 -34.04 30.92
CA ALA A 13 23.37 -33.64 30.26
C ALA A 13 22.57 -32.71 31.18
N ALA A 14 22.79 -31.40 31.08
CA ALA A 14 21.87 -30.43 31.62
C ALA A 14 20.59 -30.50 30.78
N GLY A 15 19.59 -31.19 31.27
CA GLY A 15 18.24 -31.18 30.73
C GLY A 15 17.65 -29.78 30.86
N VAL A 16 17.76 -28.96 29.82
CA VAL A 16 16.94 -27.78 29.65
C VAL A 16 15.55 -28.30 29.28
N SER A 17 14.67 -28.43 30.26
CA SER A 17 13.24 -28.55 30.02
C SER A 17 12.79 -27.25 29.35
N ALA A 18 12.64 -27.30 28.04
CA ALA A 18 11.94 -26.26 27.33
C ALA A 18 10.51 -26.20 27.90
N VAL A 19 10.25 -25.25 28.79
CA VAL A 19 8.88 -24.89 29.15
C VAL A 19 8.20 -24.49 27.86
N ALA A 20 7.36 -25.35 27.31
CA ALA A 20 6.53 -25.02 26.16
C ALA A 20 5.73 -23.77 26.55
N SER A 21 5.96 -22.67 25.89
CA SER A 21 5.18 -21.45 26.09
C SER A 21 3.71 -21.78 25.81
N ALA A 22 2.82 -21.38 26.73
CA ALA A 22 1.39 -21.62 26.55
C ALA A 22 0.93 -20.96 25.24
N THR A 23 0.10 -21.66 24.47
CA THR A 23 -0.51 -21.09 23.24
C THR A 23 -1.38 -19.89 23.64
N THR A 24 -1.31 -18.79 22.91
CA THR A 24 -2.16 -17.63 23.16
C THR A 24 -3.45 -17.75 22.34
N TYR A 25 -4.58 -17.78 23.03
CA TYR A 25 -5.90 -17.57 22.44
C TYR A 25 -6.29 -16.09 22.56
N ARG A 26 -6.89 -15.53 21.54
CA ARG A 26 -7.20 -14.10 21.52
C ARG A 26 -8.59 -13.82 20.96
N LEU A 27 -9.49 -13.24 21.77
CA LEU A 27 -10.77 -12.72 21.29
C LEU A 27 -10.54 -11.36 20.65
N VAL A 28 -10.88 -11.24 19.37
CA VAL A 28 -10.70 -10.00 18.61
C VAL A 28 -12.02 -9.26 18.35
N ASN A 29 -11.92 -8.00 17.96
CA ASN A 29 -13.05 -7.08 17.77
C ASN A 29 -14.09 -7.54 16.74
N SER A 30 -13.71 -8.40 15.80
CA SER A 30 -14.64 -9.05 14.86
C SER A 30 -15.51 -10.14 15.49
N GLY A 31 -15.32 -10.43 16.76
CA GLY A 31 -15.93 -11.59 17.43
C GLY A 31 -15.29 -12.92 17.08
N SER A 32 -14.17 -12.92 16.34
CA SER A 32 -13.41 -14.14 16.09
C SER A 32 -12.54 -14.48 17.29
N LEU A 33 -12.40 -15.78 17.58
CA LEU A 33 -11.42 -16.28 18.54
C LEU A 33 -10.24 -16.86 17.75
N GLU A 34 -9.09 -16.19 17.84
CA GLU A 34 -7.82 -16.66 17.29
C GLU A 34 -7.23 -17.71 18.24
N LEU A 35 -6.81 -18.85 17.68
CA LEU A 35 -6.22 -19.98 18.43
C LEU A 35 -4.70 -20.11 18.22
N GLY A 36 -4.07 -19.09 17.62
CA GLY A 36 -2.67 -19.12 17.19
C GLY A 36 -2.46 -19.85 15.86
N ASP A 37 -1.24 -19.74 15.30
CA ASP A 37 -0.83 -20.41 14.04
C ASP A 37 -1.77 -20.18 12.84
N GLY A 38 -2.48 -19.05 12.81
CA GLY A 38 -3.45 -18.71 11.76
C GLY A 38 -4.82 -19.39 11.89
N LEU A 39 -5.04 -20.13 12.97
CA LEU A 39 -6.34 -20.76 13.25
C LEU A 39 -7.28 -19.74 13.89
N SER A 40 -8.52 -19.65 13.42
CA SER A 40 -9.52 -18.78 14.02
C SER A 40 -10.94 -19.31 13.87
N LEU A 41 -11.70 -19.22 14.95
CA LEU A 41 -13.12 -19.49 15.02
C LEU A 41 -13.87 -18.20 14.69
N ARG A 42 -14.78 -18.22 13.71
CA ARG A 42 -15.58 -17.06 13.30
C ARG A 42 -16.96 -17.46 12.80
N VAL A 43 -17.93 -16.57 12.95
CA VAL A 43 -19.29 -16.79 12.40
C VAL A 43 -19.37 -16.40 10.93
N THR A 44 -20.05 -17.23 10.14
CA THR A 44 -20.36 -16.96 8.74
C THR A 44 -21.79 -17.41 8.47
N ALA A 45 -22.60 -16.58 7.79
CA ALA A 45 -23.87 -16.98 7.21
C ALA A 45 -23.68 -17.20 5.70
N TYR A 46 -24.07 -18.35 5.19
CA TYR A 46 -24.01 -18.65 3.77
C TYR A 46 -25.37 -18.37 3.11
N ALA A 47 -25.40 -17.46 2.14
CA ALA A 47 -26.57 -17.22 1.30
C ALA A 47 -26.87 -18.44 0.42
N LYS A 48 -28.03 -18.46 -0.28
CA LYS A 48 -28.46 -19.59 -1.14
C LYS A 48 -27.48 -20.00 -2.25
N ASN A 49 -26.57 -19.09 -2.64
CA ASN A 49 -25.51 -19.37 -3.62
C ASN A 49 -24.17 -19.72 -2.94
N TRP A 50 -24.15 -20.04 -1.67
CA TRP A 50 -22.96 -20.28 -0.83
C TRP A 50 -22.03 -19.06 -0.67
N ALA A 51 -22.46 -17.87 -1.10
CA ALA A 51 -21.71 -16.65 -0.80
C ALA A 51 -21.71 -16.40 0.71
N GLY A 52 -20.52 -16.23 1.28
CA GLY A 52 -20.34 -16.01 2.72
C GLY A 52 -20.63 -14.56 3.12
N VAL A 53 -21.49 -14.38 4.13
CA VAL A 53 -21.67 -13.11 4.84
C VAL A 53 -21.05 -13.27 6.22
N SER A 54 -20.03 -12.47 6.49
CA SER A 54 -19.21 -12.54 7.72
C SER A 54 -19.35 -11.26 8.56
N PRO A 55 -18.84 -11.23 9.80
CA PRO A 55 -18.81 -10.03 10.59
C PRO A 55 -18.15 -8.88 9.82
N ALA A 56 -18.89 -7.80 9.64
CA ALA A 56 -18.39 -6.60 8.97
C ALA A 56 -17.69 -5.70 9.98
N ALA A 57 -16.56 -5.16 9.57
CA ALA A 57 -15.73 -4.30 10.42
C ALA A 57 -16.39 -2.97 10.80
N LYS A 58 -17.41 -2.55 10.05
CA LYS A 58 -18.27 -1.42 10.43
C LYS A 58 -19.06 -1.76 11.69
N GLY A 59 -18.81 -1.02 12.77
CA GLY A 59 -19.48 -1.24 14.04
C GLY A 59 -18.75 -2.16 15.01
N PHE A 60 -17.51 -2.57 14.71
CA PHE A 60 -16.65 -3.21 15.72
C PHE A 60 -16.42 -2.26 16.90
N ALA A 61 -16.57 -2.81 18.12
CA ALA A 61 -16.18 -2.14 19.34
C ALA A 61 -14.98 -2.84 19.98
N ALA A 62 -14.30 -2.19 20.91
CA ALA A 62 -13.30 -2.87 21.71
C ALA A 62 -13.94 -4.05 22.46
N VAL A 63 -13.20 -5.11 22.67
CA VAL A 63 -13.64 -6.24 23.50
C VAL A 63 -13.79 -5.76 24.94
N ASP A 64 -14.90 -6.09 25.57
CA ASP A 64 -15.09 -5.88 27.02
C ASP A 64 -14.40 -7.02 27.77
N GLU A 65 -13.20 -6.76 28.27
CA GLU A 65 -12.40 -7.74 29.02
C GLU A 65 -13.10 -8.28 30.25
N ARG A 66 -13.85 -7.41 30.97
CA ARG A 66 -14.53 -7.80 32.21
C ARG A 66 -15.59 -8.87 31.98
N THR A 67 -16.24 -8.84 30.83
CA THR A 67 -17.29 -9.79 30.45
C THR A 67 -16.84 -10.81 29.39
N GLY A 68 -15.62 -10.68 28.87
CA GLY A 68 -15.10 -11.49 27.78
C GLY A 68 -15.92 -11.39 26.51
N ARG A 69 -16.51 -10.22 26.19
CA ARG A 69 -17.48 -10.06 25.11
C ARG A 69 -16.98 -9.17 23.99
N ALA A 70 -17.12 -9.65 22.74
CA ALA A 70 -17.05 -8.86 21.54
C ALA A 70 -18.44 -8.72 20.91
N ARG A 71 -18.81 -7.49 20.48
CA ARG A 71 -20.02 -7.22 19.70
C ARG A 71 -19.64 -6.89 18.27
N TRP A 72 -20.39 -7.44 17.31
CA TRP A 72 -20.11 -7.29 15.89
C TRP A 72 -21.41 -7.31 15.08
N GLN A 73 -21.35 -6.96 13.80
CA GLN A 73 -22.50 -6.96 12.89
C GLN A 73 -22.29 -7.94 11.74
N LEU A 74 -23.28 -8.74 11.45
CA LEU A 74 -23.33 -9.56 10.25
C LEU A 74 -23.84 -8.67 9.11
N ALA A 75 -22.97 -8.37 8.12
CA ALA A 75 -23.30 -7.45 7.05
C ALA A 75 -22.56 -7.79 5.75
N ALA A 76 -23.13 -7.37 4.61
CA ALA A 76 -22.47 -7.39 3.31
C ALA A 76 -22.64 -6.01 2.67
N GLY A 77 -21.54 -5.31 2.43
CA GLY A 77 -21.56 -3.91 2.00
C GLY A 77 -22.26 -3.02 3.03
N SER A 78 -23.27 -2.27 2.61
CA SER A 78 -24.12 -1.44 3.48
C SER A 78 -25.23 -2.22 4.19
N ASP A 79 -25.52 -3.45 3.74
CA ASP A 79 -26.63 -4.25 4.22
C ASP A 79 -26.34 -4.96 5.53
N LYS A 80 -27.08 -4.61 6.57
CA LYS A 80 -27.00 -5.24 7.89
C LYS A 80 -28.04 -6.34 8.02
N TYR A 81 -27.58 -7.54 8.35
CA TYR A 81 -28.45 -8.73 8.49
C TYR A 81 -28.70 -9.12 9.94
N GLY A 82 -27.70 -8.92 10.82
CA GLY A 82 -27.79 -9.30 12.22
C GLY A 82 -26.78 -8.62 13.12
N THR A 83 -27.02 -8.70 14.43
CA THR A 83 -26.06 -8.29 15.47
C THR A 83 -25.52 -9.53 16.16
N GLY A 84 -24.19 -9.66 16.20
CA GLY A 84 -23.52 -10.79 16.80
C GLY A 84 -22.90 -10.46 18.14
N THR A 85 -22.79 -11.45 18.99
CA THR A 85 -22.04 -11.41 20.25
C THR A 85 -21.19 -12.69 20.37
N THR A 86 -19.90 -12.54 20.58
CA THR A 86 -19.01 -13.64 20.96
C THR A 86 -18.60 -13.43 22.41
N THR A 87 -18.80 -14.42 23.25
CA THR A 87 -18.34 -14.45 24.64
C THR A 87 -17.27 -15.52 24.80
N VAL A 88 -16.12 -15.17 25.33
CA VAL A 88 -15.01 -16.09 25.58
C VAL A 88 -14.50 -15.92 27.00
N LEU A 89 -14.46 -16.99 27.76
CA LEU A 89 -14.07 -16.99 29.19
C LEU A 89 -13.14 -18.17 29.49
N PRO A 90 -12.16 -17.99 30.38
CA PRO A 90 -11.39 -19.11 30.87
C PRO A 90 -12.24 -19.98 31.80
N LEU A 91 -12.12 -21.31 31.72
CA LEU A 91 -12.74 -22.27 32.63
C LEU A 91 -11.74 -22.72 33.70
N ALA A 92 -12.26 -23.15 34.84
CA ALA A 92 -11.45 -23.59 35.97
C ALA A 92 -10.58 -24.84 35.66
N ASP A 93 -10.99 -25.64 34.67
CA ASP A 93 -10.26 -26.85 34.21
C ASP A 93 -9.20 -26.54 33.14
N GLY A 94 -8.96 -25.25 32.86
CA GLY A 94 -7.96 -24.79 31.88
C GLY A 94 -8.44 -24.75 30.42
N ARG A 95 -9.70 -25.13 30.13
CA ARG A 95 -10.32 -24.97 28.83
C ARG A 95 -10.81 -23.52 28.63
N THR A 96 -11.14 -23.17 27.42
CA THR A 96 -11.70 -21.86 27.06
C THR A 96 -13.15 -22.01 26.61
N TYR A 97 -14.08 -21.40 27.34
CA TYR A 97 -15.50 -21.34 26.96
C TYR A 97 -15.72 -20.35 25.85
N VAL A 98 -16.50 -20.73 24.86
CA VAL A 98 -16.87 -19.91 23.71
C VAL A 98 -18.38 -19.99 23.50
N ARG A 99 -19.04 -18.84 23.44
CA ARG A 99 -20.45 -18.72 23.01
C ARG A 99 -20.53 -17.71 21.88
N MET A 100 -21.13 -18.10 20.77
CA MET A 100 -21.41 -17.23 19.62
C MET A 100 -22.90 -17.15 19.38
N ALA A 101 -23.46 -15.94 19.38
CA ALA A 101 -24.88 -15.68 19.18
C ALA A 101 -25.08 -14.60 18.11
N VAL A 102 -26.12 -14.77 17.30
CA VAL A 102 -26.53 -13.81 16.25
C VAL A 102 -28.02 -13.56 16.38
N GLU A 103 -28.40 -12.30 16.67
CA GLU A 103 -29.76 -11.81 16.57
C GLU A 103 -29.98 -11.23 15.18
N MET A 104 -30.98 -11.75 14.47
CA MET A 104 -31.27 -11.31 13.11
C MET A 104 -32.09 -10.04 13.09
N LEU A 105 -31.68 -9.05 12.30
CA LEU A 105 -32.39 -7.78 12.14
C LEU A 105 -33.44 -7.84 11.02
N ARG A 106 -33.29 -8.79 10.09
CA ARG A 106 -34.22 -9.05 8.98
C ARG A 106 -34.17 -10.51 8.56
N ASP A 107 -35.19 -10.97 7.86
CA ASP A 107 -35.24 -12.31 7.29
C ASP A 107 -34.07 -12.51 6.32
N PHE A 108 -33.39 -13.66 6.44
CA PHE A 108 -32.26 -13.99 5.57
C PHE A 108 -32.33 -15.48 5.15
N PRO A 109 -32.49 -15.76 3.85
CA PRO A 109 -32.42 -17.12 3.34
C PRO A 109 -30.99 -17.62 3.34
N THR A 110 -30.73 -18.75 4.01
CA THR A 110 -29.37 -19.27 4.22
C THR A 110 -29.25 -20.75 3.89
N GLU A 111 -28.07 -21.18 3.45
CA GLU A 111 -27.63 -22.59 3.43
C GLU A 111 -27.08 -23.02 4.80
N GLY A 112 -26.70 -22.09 5.64
CA GLY A 112 -26.27 -22.32 7.01
C GLY A 112 -25.71 -21.07 7.69
N LEU A 113 -26.02 -20.94 8.99
CA LEU A 113 -25.33 -20.01 9.89
C LEU A 113 -24.39 -20.85 10.76
N VAL A 114 -23.10 -20.67 10.59
CA VAL A 114 -22.08 -21.54 11.16
C VAL A 114 -20.96 -20.75 11.85
N CYS A 115 -20.36 -21.35 12.89
CA CYS A 115 -19.02 -21.00 13.33
C CYS A 115 -18.02 -21.84 12.54
N THR A 116 -17.10 -21.21 11.83
CA THR A 116 -16.09 -21.90 11.01
C THR A 116 -14.72 -21.86 11.67
N LEU A 117 -13.98 -22.97 11.59
CA LEU A 117 -12.56 -23.07 11.87
C LEU A 117 -11.85 -23.58 10.60
N ASN A 118 -11.12 -22.70 9.94
CA ASN A 118 -10.32 -23.08 8.77
C ASN A 118 -8.96 -23.60 9.24
N VAL A 119 -8.65 -24.84 8.88
CA VAL A 119 -7.39 -25.50 9.21
C VAL A 119 -6.58 -25.67 7.91
N PRO A 120 -5.43 -25.01 7.74
CA PRO A 120 -4.58 -25.19 6.57
C PRO A 120 -4.22 -26.67 6.33
N ASP A 121 -4.32 -27.14 5.09
CA ASP A 121 -4.09 -28.54 4.73
C ASP A 121 -2.70 -29.04 5.15
N HIS A 122 -1.67 -28.21 4.99
CA HIS A 122 -0.31 -28.54 5.37
C HIS A 122 -0.12 -28.74 6.89
N LEU A 123 -1.05 -28.26 7.74
CA LEU A 123 -1.06 -28.49 9.18
C LEU A 123 -1.90 -29.71 9.56
N ALA A 124 -2.99 -29.98 8.82
CA ALA A 124 -3.99 -31.00 9.16
C ALA A 124 -3.68 -32.39 8.59
N VAL A 125 -3.21 -32.47 7.32
CA VAL A 125 -3.02 -33.75 6.63
C VAL A 125 -2.22 -34.76 7.47
N GLY A 126 -2.78 -35.98 7.61
CA GLY A 126 -2.22 -37.04 8.43
C GLY A 126 -2.56 -36.97 9.92
N GLY A 127 -3.18 -35.86 10.38
CA GLY A 127 -3.68 -35.72 11.74
C GLY A 127 -4.92 -36.60 11.98
N LYS A 128 -5.02 -37.20 13.14
CA LYS A 128 -6.17 -37.98 13.55
C LYS A 128 -7.29 -37.05 14.04
N PHE A 129 -8.52 -37.46 13.85
CA PHE A 129 -9.68 -36.85 14.50
C PHE A 129 -10.62 -37.96 15.04
N GLY A 130 -11.42 -37.60 16.04
CA GLY A 130 -12.42 -38.49 16.58
C GLY A 130 -13.49 -37.74 17.37
N ASP A 131 -14.64 -38.37 17.50
CA ASP A 131 -15.77 -37.89 18.29
C ASP A 131 -15.96 -38.66 19.60
N GLY A 132 -16.89 -38.17 20.44
CA GLY A 132 -17.22 -38.83 21.72
C GLY A 132 -18.02 -40.13 21.58
N HIS A 133 -18.45 -40.51 20.36
CA HIS A 133 -19.24 -41.70 20.04
C HIS A 133 -18.40 -42.80 19.39
N GLY A 134 -17.09 -42.64 19.33
CA GLY A 134 -16.15 -43.61 18.79
C GLY A 134 -15.92 -43.56 17.28
N THR A 135 -16.39 -42.53 16.60
CA THR A 135 -16.02 -42.30 15.21
C THR A 135 -14.61 -41.75 15.14
N GLU A 136 -13.72 -42.44 14.44
CA GLU A 136 -12.34 -42.02 14.24
C GLU A 136 -12.03 -41.84 12.75
N GLY A 137 -11.10 -40.94 12.42
CA GLY A 137 -10.61 -40.69 11.07
C GLY A 137 -9.27 -40.00 11.04
N VAL A 138 -8.80 -39.77 9.81
CA VAL A 138 -7.55 -39.06 9.53
C VAL A 138 -7.85 -38.04 8.46
N PHE A 139 -7.29 -36.82 8.56
CA PHE A 139 -7.35 -35.83 7.50
C PHE A 139 -6.62 -36.37 6.27
N PRO A 140 -7.33 -36.61 5.15
CA PRO A 140 -6.78 -37.33 4.01
C PRO A 140 -5.72 -36.55 3.26
N ALA A 141 -4.72 -37.24 2.69
CA ALA A 141 -3.70 -36.64 1.82
C ALA A 141 -4.29 -36.22 0.47
N SER A 142 -5.26 -36.97 -0.08
CA SER A 142 -5.97 -36.68 -1.34
C SER A 142 -7.40 -36.24 -1.09
N LEU A 143 -7.99 -35.52 -2.05
CA LEU A 143 -9.39 -35.10 -2.01
C LEU A 143 -10.27 -36.25 -2.53
N ASP A 144 -10.70 -37.14 -1.62
CA ASP A 144 -11.50 -38.31 -1.99
C ASP A 144 -12.99 -38.06 -1.81
N ARG A 145 -13.36 -37.25 -0.82
CA ARG A 145 -14.76 -36.88 -0.52
C ARG A 145 -14.82 -35.45 0.03
N LEU A 146 -15.95 -34.78 -0.23
CA LEU A 146 -16.15 -33.40 0.19
C LEU A 146 -16.25 -33.25 1.71
N PHE A 147 -16.93 -34.15 2.39
CA PHE A 147 -17.04 -34.14 3.85
C PHE A 147 -16.28 -35.33 4.44
N VAL A 148 -15.23 -35.05 5.21
CA VAL A 148 -14.45 -36.08 5.89
C VAL A 148 -15.10 -36.54 7.19
N TYR A 149 -15.92 -35.67 7.79
CA TYR A 149 -16.75 -35.96 8.95
C TYR A 149 -18.07 -35.17 8.89
N SER A 150 -19.16 -35.72 9.41
CA SER A 150 -20.43 -35.02 9.68
C SER A 150 -21.27 -35.74 10.71
N GLY A 151 -21.78 -35.01 11.71
CA GLY A 151 -22.60 -35.56 12.79
C GLY A 151 -22.71 -34.66 13.99
N CYS A 152 -23.30 -35.20 15.08
CA CYS A 152 -23.29 -34.53 16.40
C CYS A 152 -22.23 -35.24 17.26
N PRO A 153 -21.02 -34.69 17.38
CA PRO A 153 -19.89 -35.47 17.87
C PRO A 153 -19.84 -35.66 19.39
N GLY A 154 -20.68 -34.96 20.18
CA GLY A 154 -20.32 -34.68 21.54
C GLY A 154 -18.98 -33.91 21.59
N PRO A 155 -17.95 -34.35 22.34
CA PRO A 155 -16.62 -33.79 22.16
C PRO A 155 -16.02 -34.23 20.82
N PHE A 156 -15.40 -33.30 20.11
CA PHE A 156 -14.65 -33.58 18.89
C PHE A 156 -13.18 -33.20 19.08
N ALA A 157 -12.29 -34.17 18.88
CA ALA A 157 -10.85 -33.98 19.01
C ALA A 157 -10.15 -34.11 17.66
N PHE A 158 -9.13 -33.30 17.41
CA PHE A 158 -8.31 -33.42 16.20
C PHE A 158 -6.85 -32.99 16.45
N GLU A 159 -5.95 -33.53 15.64
CA GLU A 159 -4.52 -33.33 15.74
C GLU A 159 -3.98 -32.48 14.59
N LEU A 160 -2.99 -31.67 14.90
CA LEU A 160 -2.21 -30.88 13.97
C LEU A 160 -0.74 -31.34 14.06
N PRO A 161 -0.34 -32.38 13.29
CA PRO A 161 0.93 -33.05 13.48
C PRO A 161 2.16 -32.16 13.40
N LYS A 162 2.17 -31.22 12.44
CA LYS A 162 3.30 -30.31 12.25
C LYS A 162 3.50 -29.30 13.38
N LEU A 163 2.42 -28.96 14.07
CA LEU A 163 2.46 -28.09 15.24
C LEU A 163 2.61 -28.87 16.56
N ARG A 164 2.49 -30.21 16.51
CA ARG A 164 2.41 -31.07 17.70
C ARG A 164 1.29 -30.65 18.66
N ARG A 165 0.19 -30.14 18.09
CA ARG A 165 -0.99 -29.67 18.83
C ARG A 165 -2.12 -30.68 18.71
N LYS A 166 -2.92 -30.77 19.77
CA LYS A 166 -4.18 -31.50 19.81
C LYS A 166 -5.24 -30.54 20.35
N LEU A 167 -6.29 -30.33 19.59
CA LEU A 167 -7.42 -29.47 19.98
C LEU A 167 -8.65 -30.34 20.23
N THR A 168 -9.44 -29.95 21.22
CA THR A 168 -10.75 -30.55 21.51
C THR A 168 -11.80 -29.45 21.49
N ILE A 169 -12.95 -29.72 20.92
CA ILE A 169 -14.15 -28.90 20.97
C ILE A 169 -15.24 -29.71 21.67
N ASP A 170 -15.61 -29.27 22.86
CA ASP A 170 -16.61 -29.95 23.69
C ASP A 170 -17.89 -29.13 23.71
N PHE A 171 -18.96 -29.66 23.12
CA PHE A 171 -20.21 -28.94 22.91
C PHE A 171 -21.12 -29.01 24.13
N ALA A 172 -21.76 -27.92 24.50
CA ALA A 172 -22.69 -27.83 25.61
C ALA A 172 -24.04 -28.51 25.33
N GLU A 173 -24.39 -28.67 24.04
CA GLU A 173 -25.64 -29.28 23.54
C GLU A 173 -25.34 -30.09 22.29
N ASP A 174 -26.29 -30.91 21.82
CA ASP A 174 -26.20 -31.61 20.53
C ASP A 174 -26.05 -30.65 19.37
N THR A 175 -24.82 -30.38 19.00
CA THR A 175 -24.47 -29.44 17.94
C THR A 175 -23.97 -30.20 16.72
N TYR A 176 -24.55 -29.93 15.55
CA TYR A 176 -24.09 -30.54 14.31
C TYR A 176 -22.75 -29.91 13.86
N LEU A 177 -21.79 -30.80 13.58
CA LEU A 177 -20.48 -30.46 13.05
C LEU A 177 -20.25 -31.16 11.71
N ALA A 178 -19.76 -30.42 10.72
CA ALA A 178 -19.24 -30.97 9.48
C ALA A 178 -17.79 -30.54 9.27
N VAL A 179 -16.93 -31.49 8.88
CA VAL A 179 -15.56 -31.20 8.45
C VAL A 179 -15.49 -31.34 6.94
N GLN A 180 -15.39 -30.24 6.24
CA GLN A 180 -15.32 -30.18 4.79
C GLN A 180 -13.88 -30.09 4.31
N ASP A 181 -13.56 -30.87 3.25
CA ASP A 181 -12.30 -30.75 2.52
C ASP A 181 -12.45 -29.68 1.46
N ASP A 182 -11.93 -28.48 1.73
CA ASP A 182 -12.05 -27.33 0.85
C ASP A 182 -10.93 -27.24 -0.20
N ARG A 183 -10.06 -28.24 -0.31
CA ARG A 183 -8.86 -28.18 -1.18
C ARG A 183 -9.18 -28.03 -2.68
N LYS A 184 -10.43 -28.22 -3.08
CA LYS A 184 -10.93 -27.85 -4.41
C LYS A 184 -10.92 -26.32 -4.64
N TRP A 185 -11.07 -25.53 -3.57
CA TRP A 185 -11.26 -24.07 -3.65
C TRP A 185 -10.23 -23.29 -2.82
N ALA A 186 -9.76 -23.90 -1.72
CA ALA A 186 -8.81 -23.33 -0.78
C ALA A 186 -7.83 -24.42 -0.32
N LYS A 187 -6.68 -24.07 0.23
CA LYS A 187 -5.70 -25.02 0.77
C LYS A 187 -6.00 -25.33 2.25
N SER A 188 -7.22 -25.80 2.54
CA SER A 188 -7.66 -26.00 3.93
C SER A 188 -8.74 -27.07 4.06
N PHE A 189 -8.94 -27.51 5.30
CA PHE A 189 -10.16 -28.16 5.77
C PHE A 189 -10.94 -27.13 6.60
N THR A 190 -12.28 -27.16 6.52
CA THR A 190 -13.14 -26.28 7.31
C THR A 190 -14.03 -27.08 8.24
N LEU A 191 -13.86 -26.90 9.54
CA LEU A 191 -14.81 -27.34 10.53
C LEU A 191 -15.97 -26.33 10.57
N ARG A 192 -17.18 -26.81 10.38
CA ARG A 192 -18.43 -26.03 10.39
C ARG A 192 -19.27 -26.44 11.57
N ILE A 193 -19.32 -25.62 12.60
CA ILE A 193 -20.16 -25.78 13.79
C ILE A 193 -21.45 -25.00 13.53
N TYR A 194 -22.59 -25.69 13.48
CA TYR A 194 -23.85 -25.08 13.04
C TYR A 194 -24.57 -24.40 14.20
N LEU A 195 -24.87 -23.09 14.06
CA LEU A 195 -25.84 -22.37 14.86
C LEU A 195 -27.26 -22.63 14.29
N LYS A 196 -27.35 -22.78 12.97
CA LYS A 196 -28.57 -23.12 12.25
C LYS A 196 -28.22 -23.73 10.89
N GLY A 197 -28.85 -24.82 10.54
CA GLY A 197 -28.85 -25.40 9.18
C GLY A 197 -29.60 -24.52 8.18
N GLY A 198 -29.64 -24.98 6.91
CA GLY A 198 -30.32 -24.26 5.82
C GLY A 198 -31.77 -23.90 6.11
N GLY A 199 -32.26 -22.87 5.40
CA GLY A 199 -33.62 -22.37 5.51
C GLY A 199 -33.68 -20.85 5.68
N MET A 200 -34.67 -20.36 6.44
CA MET A 200 -34.87 -18.93 6.68
C MET A 200 -34.44 -18.58 8.10
N LEU A 201 -33.46 -17.70 8.23
CA LEU A 201 -33.16 -17.01 9.48
C LEU A 201 -34.19 -15.87 9.64
N LYS A 202 -34.92 -15.87 10.74
CA LYS A 202 -36.05 -14.95 10.97
C LYS A 202 -35.63 -13.71 11.75
N ALA A 203 -36.10 -12.54 11.33
CA ALA A 203 -35.94 -11.28 12.05
C ALA A 203 -36.39 -11.42 13.51
N GLY A 204 -35.66 -10.80 14.45
CA GLY A 204 -35.91 -10.85 15.88
C GLY A 204 -35.55 -12.17 16.56
N LYS A 205 -35.14 -13.22 15.82
CA LYS A 205 -34.65 -14.47 16.40
C LYS A 205 -33.16 -14.45 16.64
N THR A 206 -32.75 -15.01 17.78
CA THR A 206 -31.34 -15.29 18.09
C THR A 206 -31.03 -16.74 17.81
N TYR A 207 -29.91 -16.99 17.12
CA TYR A 207 -29.32 -18.30 16.85
C TYR A 207 -27.96 -18.35 17.51
N GLU A 208 -27.65 -19.41 18.22
CA GLU A 208 -26.41 -19.49 19.00
C GLU A 208 -25.83 -20.91 19.06
N THR A 209 -24.56 -20.97 19.39
CA THR A 209 -23.86 -22.19 19.80
C THR A 209 -22.88 -21.88 20.93
N ALA A 210 -22.64 -22.86 21.79
CA ALA A 210 -21.67 -22.77 22.87
C ALA A 210 -20.87 -24.06 22.99
N PHE A 211 -19.58 -23.91 23.24
CA PHE A 211 -18.66 -25.04 23.39
C PHE A 211 -17.42 -24.61 24.21
N ALA A 212 -16.66 -25.59 24.65
CA ALA A 212 -15.35 -25.38 25.27
C ALA A 212 -14.23 -25.85 24.34
N VAL A 213 -13.20 -25.02 24.15
CA VAL A 213 -11.98 -25.40 23.45
C VAL A 213 -10.92 -25.83 24.46
N GLY A 214 -10.32 -27.01 24.23
CA GLY A 214 -9.30 -27.60 25.09
C GLY A 214 -8.31 -28.42 24.29
N GLY A 215 -7.67 -29.39 25.00
CA GLY A 215 -6.67 -30.27 24.42
C GLY A 215 -5.23 -29.75 24.55
N GLU A 216 -5.09 -28.47 24.90
CA GLU A 216 -3.80 -27.79 25.14
C GLU A 216 -3.94 -26.72 26.23
N LYS A 217 -2.81 -26.31 26.82
CA LYS A 217 -2.78 -25.21 27.76
C LYS A 217 -2.71 -23.88 26.95
N ALA A 218 -3.71 -23.02 27.13
CA ALA A 218 -3.76 -21.73 26.46
C ALA A 218 -3.89 -20.57 27.46
N GLU A 219 -3.31 -19.42 27.10
CA GLU A 219 -3.51 -18.15 27.78
C GLU A 219 -4.54 -17.34 26.96
N LEU A 220 -5.65 -16.94 27.59
CA LEU A 220 -6.67 -16.13 26.92
C LEU A 220 -6.33 -14.65 27.04
N LYS A 221 -6.32 -13.96 25.88
CA LYS A 221 -6.17 -12.51 25.78
C LYS A 221 -7.35 -11.89 25.07
N TYR A 222 -7.59 -10.61 25.34
CA TYR A 222 -8.63 -9.81 24.71
C TYR A 222 -8.01 -8.66 23.91
N ALA A 223 -8.52 -8.40 22.72
CA ALA A 223 -8.12 -7.27 21.91
C ALA A 223 -8.78 -5.99 22.44
N THR A 224 -8.04 -5.19 23.16
CA THR A 224 -8.48 -3.91 23.69
C THR A 224 -7.98 -2.75 22.85
N ALA A 225 -8.65 -1.59 22.95
CA ALA A 225 -8.22 -0.38 22.27
C ALA A 225 -6.81 0.00 22.72
N HIS A 226 -5.92 0.16 21.76
CA HIS A 226 -4.53 0.50 21.97
C HIS A 226 -4.28 1.97 21.64
N ALA A 227 -3.86 2.76 22.62
CA ALA A 227 -3.49 4.16 22.44
C ALA A 227 -1.98 4.34 22.65
N ILE A 228 -1.36 5.02 21.69
CA ILE A 228 0.07 5.37 21.79
C ILE A 228 0.19 6.82 22.22
N ARG A 229 0.97 7.09 23.25
CA ARG A 229 1.17 8.42 23.83
C ARG A 229 2.63 8.75 24.05
N ALA A 230 2.92 10.04 24.09
CA ALA A 230 4.23 10.55 24.50
C ALA A 230 4.64 10.00 25.89
N GLY A 231 5.89 9.61 26.03
CA GLY A 231 6.45 9.04 27.25
C GLY A 231 7.87 8.54 27.04
N GLU A 232 8.31 7.58 27.86
CA GLU A 232 9.69 7.06 27.78
C GLU A 232 9.99 6.34 26.46
N ASP A 233 9.01 5.60 25.91
CA ASP A 233 9.16 4.84 24.66
C ASP A 233 8.79 5.63 23.40
N TRP A 234 8.06 6.74 23.56
CA TRP A 234 7.60 7.59 22.46
C TRP A 234 7.93 9.04 22.74
N LEU A 235 8.95 9.56 22.09
CA LEU A 235 9.53 10.85 22.36
C LEU A 235 8.87 11.95 21.52
N PRO A 236 8.55 13.12 22.09
CA PRO A 236 8.06 14.27 21.32
C PRO A 236 9.04 14.67 20.22
N LEU A 237 8.53 15.04 19.04
CA LEU A 237 9.32 15.49 17.91
C LEU A 237 9.10 16.99 17.66
N ASP A 238 10.17 17.77 17.66
CA ASP A 238 10.17 19.14 17.16
C ASP A 238 10.33 19.12 15.63
N TYR A 239 9.20 19.17 14.92
CA TYR A 239 9.19 19.07 13.47
C TYR A 239 9.33 20.44 12.80
N ARG A 240 10.39 20.60 12.02
CA ARG A 240 10.68 21.78 11.19
C ARG A 240 10.72 21.36 9.73
N LYS A 241 9.84 21.93 8.91
CA LYS A 241 9.69 21.56 7.50
C LYS A 241 10.77 22.16 6.59
N GLU A 242 11.09 23.42 6.80
CA GLU A 242 11.97 24.18 5.91
C GLU A 242 13.42 23.73 6.07
N VAL A 243 13.90 22.98 5.10
CA VAL A 243 15.30 22.50 5.10
C VAL A 243 16.25 23.69 5.11
N VAL A 244 17.23 23.67 6.01
CA VAL A 244 18.27 24.71 6.09
C VAL A 244 19.18 24.62 4.87
N ALA A 245 19.36 25.76 4.20
CA ALA A 245 20.24 25.85 3.04
C ALA A 245 21.67 25.42 3.41
N GLY A 246 22.29 24.61 2.57
CA GLY A 246 23.64 24.09 2.77
C GLY A 246 23.78 23.08 3.91
N SER A 247 22.68 22.63 4.56
CA SER A 247 22.72 21.54 5.53
C SER A 247 22.97 20.19 4.84
N ALA A 248 23.26 19.13 5.62
CA ALA A 248 23.40 17.78 5.09
C ALA A 248 22.08 17.23 4.50
N ALA A 249 20.94 17.85 4.83
CA ALA A 249 19.63 17.52 4.29
C ALA A 249 19.25 18.33 3.04
N ASP A 250 20.06 19.29 2.61
CA ASP A 250 19.83 20.10 1.42
C ASP A 250 20.50 19.48 0.20
N PHE A 251 19.67 18.99 -0.73
CA PHE A 251 20.12 18.34 -1.97
C PHE A 251 20.11 19.27 -3.19
N SER A 252 19.89 20.57 -3.00
CA SER A 252 19.88 21.56 -4.09
C SER A 252 21.21 21.69 -4.83
N HIS A 253 22.31 21.31 -4.17
CA HIS A 253 23.66 21.34 -4.75
C HIS A 253 23.98 20.16 -5.68
N PHE A 254 23.19 19.08 -5.64
CA PHE A 254 23.42 17.95 -6.56
C PHE A 254 23.03 18.32 -7.99
N PRO A 255 23.79 17.86 -9.01
CA PRO A 255 23.50 18.14 -10.41
C PRO A 255 22.35 17.30 -10.99
N PHE A 256 21.36 16.98 -10.15
CA PHE A 256 20.22 16.18 -10.58
C PHE A 256 19.21 16.98 -11.37
N ARG A 257 19.24 18.28 -11.21
CA ARG A 257 18.28 19.21 -11.78
C ARG A 257 19.05 20.27 -12.53
N ASP A 258 18.56 20.54 -13.71
CA ASP A 258 19.16 21.46 -14.62
C ASP A 258 18.06 22.35 -15.21
N GLY A 259 17.96 23.57 -14.69
CA GLY A 259 16.93 24.53 -15.08
C GLY A 259 17.30 25.40 -16.27
N PRO A 260 16.30 26.00 -16.93
CA PRO A 260 14.87 25.70 -16.75
C PRO A 260 14.46 24.35 -17.34
N ALA A 261 13.36 23.77 -16.84
CA ALA A 261 12.78 22.58 -17.46
C ALA A 261 12.36 22.88 -18.91
N GLY A 262 12.62 21.90 -19.79
CA GLY A 262 12.36 22.04 -21.24
C GLY A 262 13.53 22.62 -22.04
N LYS A 263 14.63 23.04 -21.42
CA LYS A 263 15.77 23.65 -22.15
C LYS A 263 16.49 22.70 -23.11
N TYR A 264 16.29 21.38 -22.97
CA TYR A 264 16.81 20.37 -23.89
C TYR A 264 15.75 19.83 -24.85
N GLY A 265 14.72 20.66 -25.11
CA GLY A 265 13.62 20.32 -26.00
C GLY A 265 12.67 19.30 -25.39
N TRP A 266 11.86 18.69 -26.24
CA TRP A 266 10.81 17.75 -25.86
C TRP A 266 11.41 16.42 -25.42
N LEU A 267 10.74 15.81 -24.44
CA LEU A 267 11.00 14.42 -24.05
C LEU A 267 10.55 13.47 -25.16
N LYS A 268 11.30 12.43 -25.40
CA LYS A 268 11.05 11.35 -26.37
C LYS A 268 11.17 10.00 -25.68
N ALA A 269 10.41 9.02 -26.15
CA ALA A 269 10.62 7.62 -25.84
C ALA A 269 11.62 7.02 -26.85
N LYS A 270 12.71 6.42 -26.36
CA LYS A 270 13.75 5.79 -27.18
C LYS A 270 14.30 4.57 -26.46
N ASP A 271 14.27 3.43 -27.10
CA ASP A 271 14.89 2.17 -26.60
C ASP A 271 14.47 1.77 -25.17
N GLY A 272 13.20 2.04 -24.82
CA GLY A 272 12.64 1.71 -23.52
C GLY A 272 12.86 2.78 -22.44
N HIS A 273 13.40 3.95 -22.78
CA HIS A 273 13.69 5.02 -21.85
C HIS A 273 13.24 6.39 -22.35
N PHE A 274 13.16 7.34 -21.46
CA PHE A 274 13.00 8.75 -21.81
C PHE A 274 14.35 9.40 -22.12
N VAL A 275 14.40 10.17 -23.21
CA VAL A 275 15.53 11.03 -23.59
C VAL A 275 15.04 12.40 -23.99
N PHE A 276 15.84 13.44 -23.80
CA PHE A 276 15.52 14.75 -24.38
C PHE A 276 15.91 14.80 -25.86
N ALA A 277 15.16 15.57 -26.65
CA ALA A 277 15.42 15.72 -28.07
C ALA A 277 16.87 16.16 -28.38
N ASP A 278 17.40 17.10 -27.58
CA ASP A 278 18.76 17.64 -27.74
C ASP A 278 19.84 16.81 -27.01
N ARG A 279 19.42 15.71 -26.31
CA ARG A 279 20.30 14.77 -25.60
C ARG A 279 19.82 13.32 -25.81
N PRO A 280 19.78 12.84 -27.05
CA PRO A 280 19.12 11.56 -27.41
C PRO A 280 19.85 10.30 -26.88
N ASP A 281 21.09 10.44 -26.40
CA ASP A 281 21.90 9.31 -25.91
C ASP A 281 22.03 9.28 -24.38
N ALA A 282 21.28 10.19 -23.69
CA ALA A 282 21.29 10.29 -22.24
C ALA A 282 19.91 9.96 -21.64
N PRO A 283 19.65 8.69 -21.26
CA PRO A 283 18.41 8.31 -20.58
C PRO A 283 18.14 9.17 -19.35
N GLN A 284 16.92 9.63 -19.20
CA GLN A 284 16.49 10.50 -18.12
C GLN A 284 15.79 9.71 -17.01
N ARG A 285 15.91 10.17 -15.76
CA ARG A 285 15.20 9.63 -14.62
C ARG A 285 14.50 10.76 -13.87
N PHE A 286 13.25 10.54 -13.50
CA PHE A 286 12.43 11.52 -12.81
C PHE A 286 11.98 11.01 -11.43
N TRP A 287 12.16 11.84 -10.40
CA TRP A 287 11.68 11.56 -9.05
C TRP A 287 10.99 12.77 -8.48
N GLY A 288 9.75 12.60 -8.05
CA GLY A 288 8.93 13.70 -7.58
C GLY A 288 7.75 13.27 -6.72
N VAL A 289 6.77 14.16 -6.65
CA VAL A 289 5.61 14.02 -5.77
C VAL A 289 4.35 14.52 -6.45
N ASN A 290 3.19 13.95 -6.06
CA ASN A 290 1.88 14.41 -6.50
C ASN A 290 1.43 15.62 -5.68
N PHE A 291 0.83 16.59 -6.35
CA PHE A 291 0.06 17.68 -5.74
C PHE A 291 -1.42 17.45 -6.03
N CYS A 292 -2.27 17.53 -5.00
CA CYS A 292 -3.68 17.16 -5.09
C CYS A 292 -4.59 18.29 -4.60
N GLY A 293 -5.73 18.50 -5.28
CA GLY A 293 -6.74 19.47 -4.88
C GLY A 293 -6.20 20.89 -4.77
N GLU A 294 -6.38 21.54 -3.63
CA GLU A 294 -5.99 22.95 -3.42
C GLU A 294 -4.50 23.18 -3.49
N SER A 295 -3.66 22.18 -3.18
CA SER A 295 -2.20 22.30 -3.31
C SER A 295 -1.71 22.41 -4.77
N THR A 296 -2.59 22.23 -5.74
CA THR A 296 -2.28 22.39 -7.18
C THR A 296 -2.34 23.84 -7.66
N CYS A 297 -3.04 24.69 -6.90
CA CYS A 297 -3.19 26.13 -7.16
C CYS A 297 -2.80 26.93 -5.90
N PRO A 298 -1.56 26.78 -5.39
CA PRO A 298 -1.11 27.48 -4.19
C PRO A 298 -0.98 28.97 -4.46
N SER A 299 -1.07 29.80 -3.42
CA SER A 299 -0.73 31.23 -3.54
C SER A 299 0.68 31.39 -4.11
N HIS A 300 0.98 32.54 -4.72
CA HIS A 300 2.31 32.81 -5.26
C HIS A 300 3.42 32.61 -4.21
N ALA A 301 3.18 33.07 -2.97
CA ALA A 301 4.12 32.91 -1.86
C ALA A 301 4.33 31.44 -1.51
N ASP A 302 3.26 30.66 -1.44
CA ASP A 302 3.36 29.21 -1.17
C ASP A 302 4.01 28.47 -2.33
N ALA A 303 3.74 28.85 -3.58
CA ALA A 303 4.41 28.27 -4.74
C ALA A 303 5.92 28.41 -4.66
N GLU A 304 6.44 29.57 -4.22
CA GLU A 304 7.88 29.79 -4.01
C GLU A 304 8.46 28.92 -2.88
N ARG A 305 7.74 28.80 -1.77
CA ARG A 305 8.14 27.93 -0.64
C ARG A 305 8.14 26.44 -1.05
N ILE A 306 7.09 26.02 -1.77
CA ILE A 306 6.97 24.64 -2.27
C ILE A 306 8.11 24.32 -3.23
N VAL A 307 8.38 25.18 -4.22
CA VAL A 307 9.47 24.98 -5.19
C VAL A 307 10.83 24.93 -4.49
N THR A 308 11.03 25.75 -3.45
CA THR A 308 12.24 25.69 -2.60
C THR A 308 12.34 24.35 -1.90
N PHE A 309 11.25 23.85 -1.33
CA PHE A 309 11.21 22.53 -0.68
C PHE A 309 11.55 21.41 -1.69
N LEU A 310 10.91 21.39 -2.86
CA LEU A 310 11.16 20.39 -3.91
C LEU A 310 12.63 20.41 -4.35
N THR A 311 13.17 21.62 -4.50
CA THR A 311 14.56 21.85 -4.88
C THR A 311 15.52 21.24 -3.85
N ARG A 312 15.32 21.55 -2.57
CA ARG A 312 16.17 21.04 -1.47
C ARG A 312 15.95 19.56 -1.18
N ALA A 313 14.79 19.00 -1.54
CA ALA A 313 14.57 17.56 -1.51
C ALA A 313 15.23 16.80 -2.67
N GLY A 314 15.72 17.51 -3.72
CA GLY A 314 16.37 16.91 -4.89
C GLY A 314 15.39 16.41 -5.96
N TYR A 315 14.13 16.83 -5.91
CA TYR A 315 13.11 16.49 -6.92
C TYR A 315 13.36 17.24 -8.24
N ASN A 316 13.03 16.57 -9.37
CA ASN A 316 13.08 17.17 -10.71
C ASN A 316 11.76 17.05 -11.45
N THR A 317 10.72 16.55 -10.81
CA THR A 317 9.39 16.47 -11.40
C THR A 317 8.32 16.60 -10.32
N MET A 318 7.13 17.03 -10.75
CA MET A 318 5.91 17.03 -9.94
C MET A 318 4.73 16.55 -10.80
N ARG A 319 3.72 15.95 -10.18
CA ARG A 319 2.46 15.63 -10.83
C ARG A 319 1.35 16.51 -10.27
N ILE A 320 0.70 17.26 -11.13
CA ILE A 320 -0.49 18.04 -10.81
C ILE A 320 -1.69 17.11 -10.99
N HIS A 321 -2.33 16.77 -9.88
CA HIS A 321 -3.31 15.69 -9.78
C HIS A 321 -4.54 16.11 -8.97
N HIS A 322 -5.74 15.60 -9.26
CA HIS A 322 -7.01 16.04 -8.66
C HIS A 322 -7.25 17.55 -8.69
N TYR A 323 -6.70 18.22 -9.66
CA TYR A 323 -6.64 19.68 -9.77
C TYR A 323 -7.91 20.30 -10.37
N GLU A 324 -8.66 19.53 -11.15
CA GLU A 324 -9.71 20.07 -12.00
C GLU A 324 -10.81 20.76 -11.18
N ARG A 325 -11.17 20.19 -10.01
CA ARG A 325 -12.18 20.80 -9.12
C ARG A 325 -11.76 22.17 -8.59
N THR A 326 -10.47 22.31 -8.26
CA THR A 326 -9.89 23.58 -7.80
C THR A 326 -9.81 24.56 -8.96
N LEU A 327 -9.34 24.10 -10.11
CA LEU A 327 -9.17 24.92 -11.30
C LEU A 327 -10.50 25.51 -11.80
N VAL A 328 -11.60 24.73 -11.79
CA VAL A 328 -12.93 25.19 -12.26
C VAL A 328 -13.86 25.58 -11.10
N LYS A 329 -13.34 25.91 -9.93
CA LYS A 329 -14.14 26.26 -8.76
C LYS A 329 -15.09 27.43 -9.03
N GLY A 330 -16.37 27.24 -8.78
CA GLY A 330 -17.40 28.26 -9.02
C GLY A 330 -17.85 28.39 -10.48
N SER A 331 -17.27 27.65 -11.41
CA SER A 331 -17.69 27.64 -12.81
C SER A 331 -19.03 26.91 -12.99
N SER A 332 -19.98 27.52 -13.70
CA SER A 332 -21.30 26.94 -13.97
C SER A 332 -21.25 25.77 -14.94
N ASP A 333 -20.36 25.82 -15.93
CA ASP A 333 -20.14 24.74 -16.90
C ASP A 333 -19.17 23.65 -16.44
N ARG A 334 -18.48 23.88 -15.29
CA ARG A 334 -17.49 22.96 -14.74
C ARG A 334 -16.33 22.62 -15.69
N LEU A 335 -16.11 23.50 -16.68
CA LEU A 335 -15.09 23.37 -17.73
C LEU A 335 -14.20 24.61 -17.80
N THR A 336 -14.77 25.79 -17.57
CA THR A 336 -14.05 27.07 -17.62
C THR A 336 -13.25 27.28 -16.33
N PRO A 337 -11.93 27.47 -16.41
CA PRO A 337 -11.11 27.77 -15.24
C PRO A 337 -11.56 29.04 -14.51
N ASN A 338 -11.49 28.98 -13.18
CA ASN A 338 -11.62 30.16 -12.33
C ASN A 338 -10.37 31.02 -12.50
N PRO A 339 -10.50 32.34 -12.70
CA PRO A 339 -9.34 33.20 -12.98
C PRO A 339 -8.26 33.20 -11.91
N GLU A 340 -8.63 33.24 -10.64
CA GLU A 340 -7.67 33.21 -9.50
C GLU A 340 -6.97 31.85 -9.40
N SER A 341 -7.74 30.75 -9.52
CA SER A 341 -7.15 29.41 -9.52
C SER A 341 -6.23 29.17 -10.71
N LEU A 342 -6.57 29.74 -11.88
CA LEU A 342 -5.75 29.63 -13.07
C LEU A 342 -4.45 30.43 -12.94
N ASP A 343 -4.50 31.66 -12.42
CA ASP A 343 -3.32 32.49 -12.18
C ASP A 343 -2.35 31.78 -11.20
N ASN A 344 -2.87 31.24 -10.11
CA ASN A 344 -2.08 30.48 -9.14
C ASN A 344 -1.47 29.20 -9.77
N PHE A 345 -2.24 28.48 -10.59
CA PHE A 345 -1.76 27.30 -11.32
C PHE A 345 -0.65 27.66 -12.31
N ASP A 346 -0.84 28.73 -13.09
CA ASP A 346 0.12 29.22 -14.07
C ASP A 346 1.43 29.66 -13.41
N TYR A 347 1.32 30.42 -12.31
CA TYR A 347 2.49 30.86 -11.55
C TYR A 347 3.28 29.70 -10.97
N PHE A 348 2.58 28.74 -10.33
CA PHE A 348 3.22 27.55 -9.75
C PHE A 348 3.97 26.73 -10.80
N PHE A 349 3.33 26.51 -11.96
CA PHE A 349 3.98 25.84 -13.10
C PHE A 349 5.23 26.59 -13.57
N ALA A 350 5.15 27.90 -13.75
CA ALA A 350 6.26 28.71 -14.21
C ALA A 350 7.44 28.72 -13.23
N LYS A 351 7.18 28.79 -11.92
CA LYS A 351 8.22 28.69 -10.88
C LYS A 351 8.87 27.30 -10.86
N ALA A 352 8.11 26.24 -10.95
CA ALA A 352 8.62 24.89 -11.05
C ALA A 352 9.50 24.72 -12.31
N LYS A 353 9.04 25.19 -13.46
CA LYS A 353 9.80 25.21 -14.71
C LYS A 353 11.13 25.93 -14.56
N ALA A 354 11.13 27.16 -14.01
CA ALA A 354 12.36 27.94 -13.78
C ALA A 354 13.37 27.19 -12.90
N ALA A 355 12.88 26.43 -11.92
CA ALA A 355 13.70 25.61 -11.02
C ALA A 355 14.17 24.28 -11.64
N GLY A 356 13.84 23.96 -12.90
CA GLY A 356 14.21 22.71 -13.55
C GLY A 356 13.33 21.52 -13.13
N ILE A 357 12.10 21.78 -12.68
CA ILE A 357 11.12 20.76 -12.28
C ILE A 357 10.12 20.58 -13.41
N TYR A 358 10.06 19.39 -13.97
CA TYR A 358 9.11 18.99 -15.01
C TYR A 358 7.75 18.66 -14.41
N THR A 359 6.68 18.96 -15.15
CA THR A 359 5.31 18.73 -14.69
C THR A 359 4.65 17.62 -15.51
N THR A 360 3.92 16.73 -14.85
CA THR A 360 2.96 15.81 -15.48
C THR A 360 1.56 16.12 -14.96
N THR A 361 0.54 15.81 -15.77
CA THR A 361 -0.86 15.96 -15.40
C THR A 361 -1.74 14.91 -16.06
N ASP A 362 -2.99 14.88 -15.64
CA ASP A 362 -4.05 14.04 -16.22
C ASP A 362 -5.09 14.94 -16.90
N VAL A 363 -5.69 14.50 -18.00
CA VAL A 363 -6.80 15.25 -18.60
C VAL A 363 -8.07 15.12 -17.76
N TYR A 364 -8.28 13.94 -17.16
CA TYR A 364 -9.37 13.71 -16.23
C TYR A 364 -8.96 12.86 -15.03
N VAL A 365 -9.25 13.35 -13.84
CA VAL A 365 -9.07 12.60 -12.58
C VAL A 365 -10.40 12.49 -11.82
N SER A 366 -10.97 13.65 -11.39
CA SER A 366 -12.08 13.68 -10.43
C SER A 366 -12.99 14.91 -10.55
N ARG A 367 -12.95 15.62 -11.66
CA ARG A 367 -13.84 16.76 -11.91
C ARG A 367 -15.31 16.33 -11.78
N ASN A 368 -16.13 17.15 -11.14
CA ASN A 368 -17.56 16.92 -11.09
C ASN A 368 -18.17 17.09 -12.49
N VAL A 369 -18.92 16.10 -12.93
CA VAL A 369 -19.66 16.09 -14.20
C VAL A 369 -21.12 15.84 -13.87
N ALA A 370 -22.01 16.76 -14.24
CA ALA A 370 -23.43 16.53 -14.06
C ALA A 370 -23.98 15.58 -15.14
N TRP A 371 -25.04 14.88 -14.84
CA TRP A 371 -25.72 14.02 -15.82
C TRP A 371 -26.11 14.78 -17.08
N ARG A 372 -26.58 16.02 -16.93
CA ARG A 372 -26.94 16.90 -18.06
C ARG A 372 -25.73 17.32 -18.90
N ASP A 373 -24.54 17.42 -18.30
CA ASP A 373 -23.31 17.77 -19.03
C ASP A 373 -22.89 16.69 -20.03
N VAL A 374 -23.41 15.50 -19.86
CA VAL A 374 -23.12 14.34 -20.71
C VAL A 374 -24.38 13.76 -21.38
N GLY A 375 -25.42 14.61 -21.58
CA GLY A 375 -26.56 14.31 -22.42
C GLY A 375 -27.67 13.47 -21.78
N PHE A 376 -27.67 13.27 -20.45
CA PHE A 376 -28.77 12.60 -19.77
C PHE A 376 -29.75 13.61 -19.15
N ASP A 377 -31.03 13.43 -19.35
CA ASP A 377 -32.07 14.23 -18.69
C ASP A 377 -32.28 13.77 -17.24
N ARG A 378 -31.26 14.05 -16.43
CA ARG A 378 -31.23 13.67 -15.01
C ARG A 378 -30.46 14.74 -14.22
N ASP A 379 -30.98 15.06 -13.02
CA ASP A 379 -30.30 15.94 -12.07
C ASP A 379 -29.19 15.22 -11.29
N GLY A 380 -28.28 16.01 -10.72
CA GLY A 380 -27.18 15.53 -9.90
C GLY A 380 -25.92 15.23 -10.71
N PHE A 381 -24.92 14.67 -9.98
CA PHE A 381 -23.61 14.36 -10.56
C PHE A 381 -23.48 12.88 -10.88
N VAL A 382 -22.77 12.61 -11.95
CA VAL A 382 -22.32 11.25 -12.29
C VAL A 382 -21.26 10.81 -11.30
N ASP A 383 -21.33 9.58 -10.83
CA ASP A 383 -20.24 9.01 -10.03
C ASP A 383 -18.93 9.06 -10.85
N MET A 384 -17.86 9.50 -10.22
CA MET A 384 -16.54 9.66 -10.85
C MET A 384 -16.10 8.39 -11.59
N SER A 385 -16.39 7.22 -11.04
CA SER A 385 -16.02 5.95 -11.67
C SER A 385 -16.85 5.70 -12.93
N VAL A 386 -18.12 6.07 -12.93
CA VAL A 386 -19.03 5.91 -14.07
C VAL A 386 -18.67 6.88 -15.21
N VAL A 387 -18.34 8.15 -14.88
CA VAL A 387 -17.89 9.14 -15.88
C VAL A 387 -16.70 8.62 -16.69
N LYS A 388 -15.69 8.04 -16.00
CA LYS A 388 -14.51 7.49 -16.67
C LYS A 388 -14.87 6.39 -17.68
N GLY A 389 -15.86 5.56 -17.38
CA GLY A 389 -16.38 4.55 -18.30
C GLY A 389 -17.19 5.16 -19.45
N LEU A 390 -17.97 6.21 -19.19
CA LEU A 390 -18.74 6.87 -20.22
C LEU A 390 -17.89 7.51 -21.33
N PHE A 391 -16.70 8.01 -21.03
CA PHE A 391 -15.77 8.52 -22.05
C PHE A 391 -15.48 7.52 -23.16
N LEU A 392 -15.54 6.23 -22.88
CA LEU A 392 -15.19 5.16 -23.79
C LEU A 392 -16.37 4.78 -24.75
N VAL A 393 -17.60 4.98 -24.30
CA VAL A 393 -18.81 4.42 -24.96
C VAL A 393 -19.89 5.47 -25.27
N HIS A 394 -19.75 6.71 -24.80
CA HIS A 394 -20.78 7.74 -24.90
C HIS A 394 -20.23 9.06 -25.44
N GLU A 395 -20.64 9.43 -26.67
CA GLU A 395 -20.09 10.60 -27.37
C GLU A 395 -20.22 11.92 -26.59
N PRO A 396 -21.38 12.27 -25.98
CA PRO A 396 -21.49 13.50 -25.20
C PRO A 396 -20.50 13.56 -24.01
N ALA A 397 -20.19 12.41 -23.40
CA ALA A 397 -19.17 12.35 -22.34
C ALA A 397 -17.77 12.58 -22.90
N PHE A 398 -17.44 12.01 -24.06
CA PHE A 398 -16.18 12.25 -24.73
C PHE A 398 -16.04 13.71 -25.19
N GLU A 399 -17.11 14.35 -25.68
CA GLU A 399 -17.10 15.79 -25.99
C GLU A 399 -16.82 16.64 -24.74
N ASN A 400 -17.37 16.29 -23.59
CA ASN A 400 -17.08 16.96 -22.32
C ASN A 400 -15.60 16.81 -21.91
N TRP A 401 -15.01 15.63 -22.10
CA TRP A 401 -13.58 15.39 -21.90
C TRP A 401 -12.73 16.24 -22.86
N LYS A 402 -13.09 16.29 -24.15
CA LYS A 402 -12.42 17.10 -25.17
C LYS A 402 -12.47 18.60 -24.86
N ALA A 403 -13.61 19.09 -24.37
CA ALA A 403 -13.78 20.50 -24.04
C ALA A 403 -12.83 20.92 -22.91
N PHE A 404 -12.70 20.10 -21.86
CA PHE A 404 -11.74 20.38 -20.79
C PHE A 404 -10.29 20.31 -21.28
N ALA A 405 -9.94 19.29 -22.06
CA ALA A 405 -8.61 19.17 -22.66
C ALA A 405 -8.25 20.39 -23.50
N ARG A 406 -9.18 20.88 -24.33
CA ARG A 406 -8.98 22.09 -25.12
C ARG A 406 -8.72 23.31 -24.24
N ASN A 407 -9.57 23.54 -23.22
CA ASN A 407 -9.41 24.70 -22.33
C ASN A 407 -8.04 24.70 -21.65
N LEU A 408 -7.55 23.53 -21.22
CA LEU A 408 -6.24 23.40 -20.60
C LEU A 408 -5.10 23.61 -21.61
N PHE A 409 -5.05 22.84 -22.68
CA PHE A 409 -3.86 22.77 -23.53
C PHE A 409 -3.72 23.95 -24.51
N THR A 410 -4.81 24.66 -24.82
CA THR A 410 -4.74 25.86 -25.67
C THR A 410 -4.55 27.16 -24.87
N HIS A 411 -4.67 27.10 -23.54
CA HIS A 411 -4.39 28.23 -22.66
C HIS A 411 -2.91 28.65 -22.76
N VAL A 412 -2.68 29.95 -22.87
CA VAL A 412 -1.33 30.54 -22.85
C VAL A 412 -1.03 30.97 -21.43
N ASN A 413 -0.06 30.30 -20.78
CA ASN A 413 0.39 30.67 -19.46
C ASN A 413 1.10 32.03 -19.53
N PRO A 414 0.61 33.10 -18.84
CA PRO A 414 1.16 34.46 -18.97
C PRO A 414 2.59 34.58 -18.43
N TYR A 415 3.04 33.68 -17.54
CA TYR A 415 4.39 33.70 -16.96
C TYR A 415 5.43 33.00 -17.83
N THR A 416 5.02 32.06 -18.70
CA THR A 416 5.93 31.37 -19.63
C THR A 416 5.82 31.85 -21.05
N GLY A 417 4.70 32.50 -21.40
CA GLY A 417 4.36 32.96 -22.77
C GLY A 417 4.03 31.81 -23.74
N LEU A 418 3.86 30.57 -23.23
CA LEU A 418 3.60 29.38 -24.04
C LEU A 418 2.24 28.78 -23.70
N ARG A 419 1.59 28.17 -24.71
CA ARG A 419 0.46 27.27 -24.43
C ARG A 419 0.98 26.01 -23.73
N TYR A 420 0.18 25.39 -22.87
CA TYR A 420 0.58 24.12 -22.24
C TYR A 420 0.86 23.03 -23.29
N ALA A 421 0.18 23.04 -24.45
CA ALA A 421 0.47 22.15 -25.56
C ALA A 421 1.88 22.32 -26.16
N ASP A 422 2.47 23.52 -26.04
CA ASP A 422 3.76 23.88 -26.62
C ASP A 422 4.90 23.98 -25.62
N ASP A 423 4.62 23.78 -24.31
CA ASP A 423 5.64 23.92 -23.28
C ASP A 423 6.34 22.59 -22.95
N PRO A 424 7.64 22.42 -23.30
CA PRO A 424 8.36 21.20 -23.05
C PRO A 424 8.63 20.90 -21.57
N ALA A 425 8.29 21.82 -20.65
CA ALA A 425 8.31 21.56 -19.22
C ALA A 425 7.13 20.70 -18.74
N MET A 426 6.10 20.47 -19.60
CA MET A 426 5.01 19.53 -19.40
C MET A 426 5.15 18.34 -20.38
N PRO A 427 6.14 17.47 -20.18
CA PRO A 427 6.46 16.42 -21.15
C PRO A 427 5.59 15.17 -21.06
N PHE A 428 4.72 15.06 -20.08
CA PHE A 428 3.90 13.88 -19.79
C PHE A 428 2.44 14.24 -19.61
N VAL A 429 1.53 13.45 -20.18
CA VAL A 429 0.09 13.57 -19.97
C VAL A 429 -0.55 12.19 -19.90
N SER A 430 -1.35 11.96 -18.85
CA SER A 430 -2.25 10.82 -18.75
C SER A 430 -3.64 11.19 -19.26
N LEU A 431 -4.28 10.31 -20.04
CA LEU A 431 -5.61 10.57 -20.61
C LEU A 431 -6.69 10.57 -19.53
N VAL A 432 -6.71 9.52 -18.71
CA VAL A 432 -7.67 9.36 -17.60
C VAL A 432 -7.00 8.65 -16.44
N ASN A 433 -6.90 9.32 -15.31
CA ASN A 433 -6.36 8.69 -14.12
C ASN A 433 -7.19 7.48 -13.70
N GLU A 434 -6.55 6.33 -13.47
CA GLU A 434 -7.22 5.08 -13.12
C GLU A 434 -8.43 4.81 -14.02
N GLY A 435 -8.25 4.96 -15.31
CA GLY A 435 -9.29 4.92 -16.33
C GLY A 435 -9.85 3.52 -16.65
N VAL A 436 -9.40 2.47 -16.00
CA VAL A 436 -9.75 1.08 -16.30
C VAL A 436 -11.26 0.82 -16.29
N PHE A 437 -11.81 0.47 -17.44
CA PHE A 437 -13.24 0.23 -17.64
C PHE A 437 -13.75 -0.92 -16.76
N ALA A 438 -12.94 -1.95 -16.56
CA ALA A 438 -13.27 -3.13 -15.77
C ALA A 438 -13.66 -2.86 -14.31
N TRP A 439 -13.24 -1.72 -13.75
CA TRP A 439 -13.54 -1.39 -12.35
C TRP A 439 -14.80 -0.55 -12.16
N ARG A 440 -15.56 -0.29 -13.25
CA ARG A 440 -16.68 0.66 -13.25
C ARG A 440 -17.99 -0.04 -12.91
N ARG A 441 -18.28 -0.20 -11.61
CA ARG A 441 -19.56 -0.74 -11.16
C ARG A 441 -20.72 0.13 -11.68
N GLY A 442 -21.79 -0.51 -12.16
CA GLY A 442 -22.98 0.15 -12.68
C GLY A 442 -22.84 0.72 -14.10
N ILE A 443 -21.68 0.67 -14.74
CA ILE A 443 -21.52 1.15 -16.12
C ILE A 443 -22.33 0.29 -17.12
N PHE A 444 -22.47 -0.99 -16.89
CA PHE A 444 -23.23 -1.92 -17.72
C PHE A 444 -24.76 -1.73 -17.63
N ASP A 445 -25.23 -0.99 -16.62
CA ASP A 445 -26.66 -0.67 -16.47
C ASP A 445 -27.08 0.52 -17.33
N LEU A 446 -26.12 1.28 -17.82
CA LEU A 446 -26.39 2.47 -18.64
C LEU A 446 -26.65 2.14 -20.09
N GLU A 447 -27.64 2.83 -20.67
CA GLU A 447 -28.07 2.60 -22.05
C GLU A 447 -26.92 2.73 -23.06
N PRO A 448 -26.02 3.76 -23.03
CA PRO A 448 -24.91 3.85 -23.96
C PRO A 448 -23.99 2.62 -23.97
N THR A 449 -23.69 2.08 -22.80
CA THR A 449 -22.87 0.85 -22.68
C THR A 449 -23.57 -0.36 -23.27
N ARG A 450 -24.86 -0.50 -22.98
CA ARG A 450 -25.69 -1.61 -23.50
C ARG A 450 -25.81 -1.56 -25.02
N THR A 451 -25.99 -0.36 -25.58
CA THR A 451 -26.02 -0.15 -27.02
C THR A 451 -24.66 -0.45 -27.65
N ALA A 452 -23.57 0.04 -27.09
CA ALA A 452 -22.22 -0.26 -27.56
C ALA A 452 -21.89 -1.75 -27.49
N TRP A 453 -22.31 -2.44 -26.42
CA TRP A 453 -22.16 -3.90 -26.28
C TRP A 453 -22.88 -4.67 -27.41
N LYS A 454 -24.16 -4.32 -27.67
CA LYS A 454 -24.95 -5.00 -28.72
C LYS A 454 -24.31 -4.80 -30.10
N ALA A 455 -23.87 -3.60 -30.41
CA ALA A 455 -23.20 -3.28 -31.67
C ALA A 455 -21.87 -4.05 -31.81
N TRP A 456 -21.06 -4.07 -30.75
CA TRP A 456 -19.80 -4.80 -30.72
C TRP A 456 -19.99 -6.31 -30.90
N LEU A 457 -20.90 -6.91 -30.14
CA LEU A 457 -21.19 -8.34 -30.23
C LEU A 457 -21.74 -8.74 -31.61
N ALA A 458 -22.58 -7.90 -32.22
CA ALA A 458 -23.06 -8.12 -33.58
C ALA A 458 -21.92 -8.07 -34.61
N ALA A 459 -21.00 -7.13 -34.46
CA ALA A 459 -19.82 -7.03 -35.35
C ALA A 459 -18.90 -8.25 -35.20
N GLU A 460 -18.66 -8.70 -33.96
CA GLU A 460 -17.83 -9.90 -33.73
C GLU A 460 -18.46 -11.17 -34.35
N ARG A 461 -19.78 -11.33 -34.19
CA ARG A 461 -20.52 -12.46 -34.78
C ARG A 461 -20.67 -12.38 -36.29
N ALA A 462 -20.59 -11.20 -36.88
CA ALA A 462 -20.52 -11.07 -38.33
C ALA A 462 -19.19 -11.55 -38.90
N ARG A 463 -18.07 -11.40 -38.13
CA ARG A 463 -16.74 -11.90 -38.49
C ARG A 463 -16.63 -13.42 -38.23
N ASP A 464 -17.10 -13.87 -37.06
CA ASP A 464 -17.17 -15.26 -36.65
C ASP A 464 -18.51 -15.57 -35.97
N PRO A 465 -19.46 -16.29 -36.66
CA PRO A 465 -20.76 -16.63 -36.10
C PRO A 465 -20.71 -17.41 -34.78
N LYS A 466 -19.54 -17.99 -34.41
CA LYS A 466 -19.34 -18.72 -33.16
C LYS A 466 -18.64 -17.86 -32.09
N ALA A 467 -18.38 -16.58 -32.37
CA ALA A 467 -17.75 -15.71 -31.40
C ALA A 467 -18.60 -15.57 -30.13
N TYR A 468 -17.97 -15.76 -28.99
CA TYR A 468 -18.58 -15.58 -27.67
C TYR A 468 -19.95 -16.29 -27.50
N PRO A 469 -19.99 -17.61 -27.57
CA PRO A 469 -21.29 -18.37 -27.50
C PRO A 469 -21.99 -18.20 -26.15
N LYS A 470 -21.27 -17.84 -25.09
CA LYS A 470 -21.80 -17.56 -23.75
C LYS A 470 -22.13 -16.08 -23.52
N ALA A 471 -21.97 -15.22 -24.53
CA ALA A 471 -22.21 -13.78 -24.37
C ALA A 471 -23.72 -13.52 -24.16
N PRO A 472 -24.08 -12.69 -23.15
CA PRO A 472 -25.47 -12.28 -22.98
C PRO A 472 -25.91 -11.38 -24.15
N ALA A 473 -27.19 -11.46 -24.54
CA ALA A 473 -27.73 -10.59 -25.57
C ALA A 473 -27.71 -9.10 -25.16
N ASP A 474 -27.79 -8.85 -23.85
CA ASP A 474 -27.67 -7.51 -23.23
C ASP A 474 -26.75 -7.61 -22.02
N CYS A 475 -25.91 -6.61 -21.82
CA CYS A 475 -24.97 -6.59 -20.69
C CYS A 475 -25.58 -5.99 -19.40
N LEU A 476 -26.87 -5.74 -19.34
CA LEU A 476 -27.56 -5.24 -18.14
C LEU A 476 -27.26 -6.13 -16.93
N GLY A 477 -26.78 -5.51 -15.84
CA GLY A 477 -26.42 -6.21 -14.61
C GLY A 477 -25.17 -7.10 -14.74
N ALA A 478 -24.43 -7.03 -15.84
CA ALA A 478 -23.19 -7.79 -15.99
C ALA A 478 -22.16 -7.37 -14.95
N THR A 479 -21.42 -8.35 -14.42
CA THR A 479 -20.28 -8.12 -13.52
C THR A 479 -19.05 -8.81 -14.05
N ILE A 480 -17.88 -8.30 -13.66
CA ILE A 480 -16.57 -8.88 -14.00
C ILE A 480 -15.90 -9.57 -12.82
N ASP A 481 -16.64 -9.79 -11.73
CA ASP A 481 -16.10 -10.38 -10.49
C ASP A 481 -15.51 -11.78 -10.71
N ASN A 482 -15.93 -12.47 -11.76
CA ASN A 482 -15.31 -13.70 -12.24
C ASN A 482 -14.63 -13.46 -13.59
N ALA A 483 -13.33 -13.18 -13.57
CA ALA A 483 -12.55 -12.86 -14.78
C ALA A 483 -12.64 -13.95 -15.86
N LYS A 484 -12.60 -15.24 -15.50
CA LYS A 484 -12.72 -16.34 -16.46
C LYS A 484 -14.08 -16.31 -17.18
N LEU A 485 -15.17 -16.15 -16.42
CA LEU A 485 -16.51 -16.06 -16.99
C LEU A 485 -16.68 -14.80 -17.85
N ALA A 486 -16.15 -13.66 -17.39
CA ALA A 486 -16.20 -12.41 -18.15
C ALA A 486 -15.47 -12.52 -19.50
N TRP A 487 -14.36 -13.27 -19.58
CA TRP A 487 -13.70 -13.60 -20.85
C TRP A 487 -14.59 -14.49 -21.74
N GLU A 488 -15.11 -15.58 -21.20
CA GLU A 488 -15.95 -16.51 -21.93
C GLU A 488 -17.24 -15.85 -22.49
N GLN A 489 -17.73 -14.83 -21.77
CA GLN A 489 -18.87 -14.02 -22.17
C GLN A 489 -18.51 -12.87 -23.14
N GLY A 490 -17.24 -12.64 -23.42
CA GLY A 490 -16.80 -11.54 -24.29
C GLY A 490 -16.76 -10.16 -23.63
N LEU A 491 -17.17 -10.00 -22.36
CA LEU A 491 -17.20 -8.70 -21.68
C LEU A 491 -15.82 -8.08 -21.55
N MET A 492 -14.80 -8.86 -21.25
CA MET A 492 -13.41 -8.37 -21.14
C MET A 492 -12.86 -7.96 -22.50
N ALA A 493 -13.17 -8.68 -23.57
CA ALA A 493 -12.76 -8.33 -24.93
C ALA A 493 -13.44 -7.03 -25.39
N PHE A 494 -14.73 -6.88 -25.14
CA PHE A 494 -15.47 -5.64 -25.40
C PHE A 494 -14.83 -4.43 -24.68
N MET A 495 -14.53 -4.58 -23.40
CA MET A 495 -13.94 -3.51 -22.62
C MET A 495 -12.54 -3.13 -23.15
N SER A 496 -11.72 -4.12 -23.49
CA SER A 496 -10.40 -3.90 -24.08
C SER A 496 -10.49 -3.17 -25.43
N ASP A 497 -11.46 -3.50 -26.25
CA ASP A 497 -11.70 -2.83 -27.53
C ASP A 497 -12.18 -1.38 -27.34
N CYS A 498 -13.07 -1.13 -26.36
CA CYS A 498 -13.49 0.21 -26.00
C CYS A 498 -12.34 1.09 -25.55
N GLU A 499 -11.46 0.59 -24.68
CA GLU A 499 -10.28 1.30 -24.21
C GLU A 499 -9.28 1.57 -25.35
N ALA A 500 -9.04 0.59 -26.22
CA ALA A 500 -8.16 0.77 -27.37
C ALA A 500 -8.67 1.88 -28.30
N ARG A 501 -9.96 1.88 -28.61
CA ARG A 501 -10.57 2.93 -29.44
C ARG A 501 -10.54 4.30 -28.77
N PHE A 502 -10.80 4.36 -27.48
CA PHE A 502 -10.71 5.60 -26.72
C PHE A 502 -9.28 6.14 -26.74
N ALA A 503 -8.27 5.33 -26.47
CA ALA A 503 -6.87 5.75 -26.48
C ALA A 503 -6.46 6.38 -27.84
N VAL A 504 -6.88 5.78 -28.96
CA VAL A 504 -6.65 6.33 -30.31
C VAL A 504 -7.33 7.67 -30.46
N ARG A 505 -8.63 7.75 -30.18
CA ARG A 505 -9.44 8.96 -30.33
C ARG A 505 -8.93 10.12 -29.47
N ALA A 506 -8.60 9.83 -28.22
CA ALA A 506 -8.09 10.82 -27.25
C ALA A 506 -6.71 11.32 -27.65
N ARG A 507 -5.79 10.41 -28.04
CA ARG A 507 -4.49 10.78 -28.61
C ARG A 507 -4.64 11.70 -29.82
N ASP A 508 -5.42 11.30 -30.82
CA ASP A 508 -5.56 12.01 -32.06
C ASP A 508 -6.18 13.40 -31.82
N TYR A 509 -7.13 13.51 -30.89
CA TYR A 509 -7.67 14.79 -30.48
C TYR A 509 -6.61 15.68 -29.79
N LEU A 510 -5.84 15.18 -28.84
CA LEU A 510 -4.77 15.96 -28.20
C LEU A 510 -3.72 16.40 -29.22
N ARG A 511 -3.34 15.53 -30.16
CA ARG A 511 -2.42 15.89 -31.27
C ARG A 511 -3.00 16.98 -32.15
N SER A 512 -4.31 16.98 -32.42
CA SER A 512 -4.98 18.04 -33.16
C SER A 512 -4.96 19.41 -32.45
N LEU A 513 -4.88 19.43 -31.12
CA LEU A 513 -4.66 20.64 -30.33
C LEU A 513 -3.19 21.11 -30.32
N GLY A 514 -2.29 20.32 -30.89
CA GLY A 514 -0.85 20.59 -30.90
C GLY A 514 -0.07 20.03 -29.70
N VAL A 515 -0.70 19.21 -28.83
CA VAL A 515 -0.04 18.60 -27.67
C VAL A 515 1.12 17.70 -28.14
N LYS A 516 2.34 18.02 -27.71
CA LYS A 516 3.57 17.30 -28.07
C LYS A 516 4.07 16.37 -26.94
N ALA A 517 3.48 16.50 -25.74
CA ALA A 517 3.81 15.67 -24.59
C ALA A 517 3.63 14.18 -24.91
N LEU A 518 4.40 13.34 -24.25
CA LEU A 518 4.21 11.87 -24.25
C LEU A 518 2.93 11.52 -23.52
N LEU A 519 2.17 10.57 -24.08
CA LEU A 519 0.86 10.18 -23.61
C LEU A 519 0.87 8.79 -22.98
N THR A 520 0.14 8.65 -21.90
CA THR A 520 -0.17 7.36 -21.27
C THR A 520 -1.63 7.32 -20.86
N ASP A 521 -2.08 6.12 -20.55
CA ASP A 521 -3.39 5.86 -19.92
C ASP A 521 -3.26 4.59 -19.08
N TRP A 522 -4.32 4.27 -18.31
CA TRP A 522 -4.43 2.97 -17.68
C TRP A 522 -3.34 2.65 -16.64
N ASN A 523 -3.29 3.42 -15.58
CA ASN A 523 -2.26 3.37 -14.54
C ASN A 523 -2.66 2.58 -13.29
N CYS A 524 -3.61 1.63 -13.41
CA CYS A 524 -3.99 0.77 -12.31
C CYS A 524 -4.48 -0.61 -12.77
N GLY A 525 -3.94 -1.66 -12.20
CA GLY A 525 -4.40 -3.05 -12.35
C GLY A 525 -3.84 -3.82 -13.56
N PRO A 526 -3.74 -5.14 -13.43
CA PRO A 526 -3.16 -6.03 -14.44
C PRO A 526 -4.26 -6.58 -15.37
N TYR A 527 -4.83 -5.77 -16.25
CA TYR A 527 -5.83 -6.26 -17.21
C TYR A 527 -5.27 -6.33 -18.65
N PRO A 528 -5.92 -7.09 -19.55
CA PRO A 528 -5.37 -7.43 -20.87
C PRO A 528 -5.28 -6.27 -21.86
N VAL A 529 -5.59 -5.06 -21.45
CA VAL A 529 -5.50 -3.84 -22.27
C VAL A 529 -4.06 -3.42 -22.57
N ALA A 530 -3.08 -4.06 -21.95
CA ALA A 530 -1.67 -3.76 -22.15
C ALA A 530 -1.27 -3.64 -23.64
N SER A 531 -1.82 -4.48 -24.52
CA SER A 531 -1.57 -4.40 -25.95
C SER A 531 -2.12 -3.12 -26.60
N ALA A 532 -3.24 -2.59 -26.10
CA ALA A 532 -3.81 -1.35 -26.62
C ALA A 532 -2.94 -0.14 -26.29
N ILE A 533 -2.39 -0.09 -25.06
CA ILE A 533 -1.48 0.97 -24.63
C ILE A 533 -0.16 0.89 -25.39
N THR A 534 0.47 -0.28 -25.44
CA THR A 534 1.76 -0.49 -26.09
C THR A 534 1.73 -0.21 -27.61
N ASN A 535 0.57 -0.33 -28.24
CA ASN A 535 0.42 -0.05 -29.68
C ASN A 535 -0.06 1.39 -29.98
N THR A 536 -0.47 2.15 -28.97
CA THR A 536 -1.15 3.44 -29.19
C THR A 536 -0.49 4.61 -28.49
N LEU A 537 0.04 4.41 -27.31
CA LEU A 537 0.57 5.43 -26.41
C LEU A 537 2.10 5.33 -26.29
N ASP A 538 2.71 6.32 -25.63
CA ASP A 538 4.15 6.53 -25.69
C ASP A 538 4.91 5.85 -24.53
N TYR A 539 4.24 5.57 -23.39
CA TYR A 539 4.86 4.93 -22.22
C TYR A 539 3.83 4.19 -21.36
N VAL A 540 4.31 3.29 -20.51
CA VAL A 540 3.48 2.51 -19.59
C VAL A 540 3.58 3.11 -18.19
N ASP A 541 2.44 3.25 -17.51
CA ASP A 541 2.33 3.79 -16.16
C ASP A 541 1.63 2.80 -15.23
N MET A 542 1.87 2.93 -13.91
CA MET A 542 1.22 2.11 -12.88
C MET A 542 1.16 2.86 -11.54
N HIS A 543 0.26 2.40 -10.66
CA HIS A 543 0.19 2.80 -9.26
C HIS A 543 0.50 1.62 -8.34
N PHE A 544 1.13 1.89 -7.20
CA PHE A 544 1.22 0.92 -6.13
C PHE A 544 1.22 1.54 -4.74
N TYR A 545 0.62 0.82 -3.81
CA TYR A 545 0.60 1.20 -2.40
C TYR A 545 0.95 0.01 -1.51
N VAL A 546 1.71 0.28 -0.45
CA VAL A 546 1.82 -0.64 0.69
C VAL A 546 0.88 -0.11 1.76
N ASP A 547 -0.10 -0.94 2.14
CA ASP A 547 -1.12 -0.62 3.15
C ASP A 547 -2.05 0.55 2.79
N HIS A 548 -2.57 0.57 1.55
CA HIS A 548 -3.66 1.49 1.21
C HIS A 548 -4.81 1.34 2.21
N PRO A 549 -5.37 2.43 2.79
CA PRO A 549 -6.45 2.33 3.76
C PRO A 549 -7.71 1.71 3.16
N GLU A 550 -8.30 0.79 3.90
CA GLU A 550 -9.63 0.22 3.63
C GLU A 550 -10.62 0.79 4.64
N PHE A 551 -11.56 1.60 4.16
CA PHE A 551 -12.55 2.25 5.03
C PHE A 551 -13.64 1.27 5.41
N LEU A 552 -13.80 1.03 6.70
CA LEU A 552 -14.71 0.03 7.24
C LEU A 552 -16.16 0.52 7.34
N GLY A 553 -16.38 1.76 6.96
CA GLY A 553 -17.68 2.40 6.93
C GLY A 553 -17.84 3.33 5.74
N GLU A 554 -18.03 4.59 6.03
CA GLU A 554 -18.06 5.63 5.02
C GLU A 554 -16.67 5.84 4.41
N ARG A 555 -16.60 6.05 3.10
CA ARG A 555 -15.34 6.25 2.39
C ARG A 555 -14.62 7.51 2.93
N TRP A 556 -13.34 7.39 3.20
CA TRP A 556 -12.46 8.40 3.80
C TRP A 556 -12.77 8.76 5.26
N ALA A 557 -13.64 8.00 5.94
CA ALA A 557 -13.92 8.13 7.36
C ALA A 557 -13.29 7.00 8.19
N LEU A 558 -13.02 7.27 9.44
CA LEU A 558 -12.60 6.26 10.42
C LEU A 558 -13.81 5.44 10.92
N PRO A 559 -13.62 4.18 11.30
CA PRO A 559 -12.37 3.45 11.35
C PRO A 559 -11.90 2.97 9.98
N ALA A 560 -10.57 2.84 9.83
CA ALA A 560 -9.95 2.32 8.62
C ALA A 560 -8.99 1.18 8.93
N ARG A 561 -9.03 0.12 8.12
CA ARG A 561 -8.05 -0.96 8.18
C ARG A 561 -6.78 -0.53 7.49
N MET A 562 -5.65 -0.79 8.17
CA MET A 562 -4.30 -0.58 7.66
C MET A 562 -3.56 -1.93 7.75
N GLY A 563 -2.72 -2.24 6.79
CA GLY A 563 -1.98 -3.50 6.82
C GLY A 563 -0.94 -3.58 7.93
N ASN A 564 -0.38 -2.44 8.35
CA ASN A 564 0.78 -2.33 9.23
C ASN A 564 1.89 -3.33 8.85
N SER A 565 2.08 -3.48 7.54
CA SER A 565 2.93 -4.50 6.93
C SER A 565 4.41 -4.14 7.08
N ASN A 566 5.26 -5.16 7.13
CA ASN A 566 6.70 -4.95 7.01
C ASN A 566 7.13 -4.77 5.53
N PRO A 567 8.40 -4.43 5.24
CA PRO A 567 8.85 -4.10 3.89
C PRO A 567 8.68 -5.21 2.84
N ASP A 568 8.53 -6.50 3.23
CA ASP A 568 8.38 -7.60 2.26
C ASP A 568 7.07 -7.49 1.45
N ARG A 569 6.07 -6.77 1.96
CA ARG A 569 4.80 -6.50 1.28
C ARG A 569 5.01 -5.80 -0.08
N ALA A 570 6.07 -5.00 -0.21
CA ALA A 570 6.43 -4.34 -1.46
C ALA A 570 6.65 -5.32 -2.62
N ARG A 571 7.11 -6.55 -2.36
CA ARG A 571 7.33 -7.59 -3.37
C ARG A 571 6.08 -7.90 -4.22
N GLY A 572 4.90 -7.82 -3.62
CA GLY A 572 3.62 -8.04 -4.31
C GLY A 572 2.95 -6.75 -4.77
N ALA A 573 3.38 -5.59 -4.27
CA ALA A 573 2.71 -4.32 -4.53
C ALA A 573 3.30 -3.54 -5.72
N MET A 574 4.62 -3.60 -5.95
CA MET A 574 5.36 -2.67 -6.82
C MET A 574 5.05 -2.73 -8.33
N GLY A 575 4.01 -3.42 -8.79
CA GLY A 575 3.64 -3.38 -10.21
C GLY A 575 4.66 -4.05 -11.17
N LEU A 576 5.37 -5.07 -10.71
CA LEU A 576 6.40 -5.77 -11.50
C LEU A 576 5.87 -6.34 -12.81
N TRP A 577 4.60 -6.73 -12.84
CA TRP A 577 3.99 -7.31 -14.03
C TRP A 577 3.85 -6.27 -15.16
N THR A 578 3.41 -5.06 -14.85
CA THR A 578 3.34 -3.96 -15.83
C THR A 578 4.73 -3.49 -16.27
N GLY A 579 5.70 -3.47 -15.37
CA GLY A 579 7.10 -3.21 -15.71
C GLY A 579 7.67 -4.25 -16.68
N LYS A 580 7.28 -5.52 -16.56
CA LYS A 580 7.62 -6.56 -17.52
C LYS A 580 7.05 -6.26 -18.91
N ILE A 581 5.78 -5.86 -18.99
CA ILE A 581 5.13 -5.49 -20.25
C ILE A 581 5.85 -4.32 -20.92
N ALA A 582 6.15 -3.25 -20.17
CA ALA A 582 6.88 -2.10 -20.66
C ALA A 582 8.24 -2.50 -21.25
N ARG A 583 8.98 -3.37 -20.54
CA ARG A 583 10.27 -3.89 -20.99
C ARG A 583 10.13 -4.72 -22.28
N GLN A 584 9.13 -5.59 -22.37
CA GLN A 584 8.87 -6.39 -23.58
C GLN A 584 8.52 -5.51 -24.79
N ALA A 585 7.76 -4.43 -24.56
CA ALA A 585 7.38 -3.47 -25.58
C ALA A 585 8.48 -2.44 -25.90
N LYS A 586 9.61 -2.45 -25.17
CA LYS A 586 10.67 -1.42 -25.24
C LYS A 586 10.13 0.00 -25.05
N MET A 587 9.22 0.15 -24.06
CA MET A 587 8.63 1.42 -23.68
C MET A 587 9.16 1.89 -22.33
N PRO A 588 9.26 3.21 -22.10
CA PRO A 588 9.53 3.75 -20.77
C PRO A 588 8.48 3.28 -19.77
N TYR A 589 8.90 3.10 -18.53
CA TYR A 589 7.99 2.70 -17.44
C TYR A 589 8.01 3.66 -16.29
N THR A 590 6.81 4.06 -15.85
CA THR A 590 6.62 5.02 -14.78
C THR A 590 5.71 4.48 -13.67
N ILE A 591 5.85 5.06 -12.49
CA ILE A 591 4.93 4.89 -11.36
C ILE A 591 4.44 6.28 -10.97
N SER A 592 3.29 6.67 -11.47
CA SER A 592 2.74 8.01 -11.21
C SER A 592 2.11 8.15 -9.83
N GLU A 593 1.84 7.05 -9.12
CA GLU A 593 1.45 7.07 -7.71
C GLU A 593 2.08 5.90 -6.94
N TRP A 594 2.74 6.23 -5.83
CA TRP A 594 3.20 5.21 -4.90
C TRP A 594 3.28 5.74 -3.47
N ASN A 595 3.03 4.88 -2.49
CA ASN A 595 3.28 5.21 -1.10
C ASN A 595 3.39 3.95 -0.22
N PHE A 596 4.08 4.11 0.92
CA PHE A 596 3.89 3.30 2.12
C PHE A 596 3.08 4.18 3.07
N THR A 597 1.82 3.83 3.27
CA THR A 597 0.86 4.72 3.90
C THR A 597 1.05 4.81 5.42
N ALA A 598 0.85 6.00 5.99
CA ALA A 598 0.77 6.12 7.43
C ALA A 598 -0.61 5.58 7.93
N PRO A 599 -0.65 5.03 9.14
CA PRO A 599 0.38 5.00 10.16
C PRO A 599 1.25 3.73 10.18
N ASN A 600 1.51 3.08 9.03
CA ASN A 600 2.38 1.89 8.98
C ASN A 600 3.71 2.14 9.71
N ALA A 601 4.11 1.22 10.59
CA ALA A 601 5.28 1.35 11.44
C ALA A 601 6.61 1.30 10.66
N CYS A 602 6.64 0.61 9.52
CA CYS A 602 7.85 0.37 8.72
C CYS A 602 7.99 1.35 7.54
N ARG A 603 7.12 2.37 7.42
CA ARG A 603 7.11 3.28 6.27
C ARG A 603 8.39 4.11 6.09
N GLY A 604 9.21 4.21 7.15
CA GLY A 604 10.55 4.82 7.08
C GLY A 604 11.51 4.09 6.12
N ALA A 605 11.28 2.80 5.84
CA ALA A 605 12.07 2.02 4.89
C ALA A 605 11.73 2.31 3.42
N ALA A 606 10.62 3.00 3.14
CA ALA A 606 10.03 3.12 1.81
C ALA A 606 10.99 3.68 0.76
N GLY A 607 11.64 4.82 1.02
CA GLY A 607 12.52 5.46 0.04
C GLY A 607 13.79 4.66 -0.22
N LEU A 608 14.39 4.06 0.82
CA LEU A 608 15.57 3.20 0.67
C LEU A 608 15.26 1.98 -0.19
N LEU A 609 14.15 1.28 0.11
CA LEU A 609 13.72 0.09 -0.62
C LEU A 609 13.27 0.41 -2.04
N THR A 610 12.37 1.37 -2.21
CA THR A 610 11.81 1.74 -3.52
C THR A 610 12.90 2.32 -4.43
N GLY A 611 13.75 3.23 -3.90
CA GLY A 611 14.84 3.81 -4.68
C GLY A 611 15.84 2.77 -5.18
N ALA A 612 16.19 1.78 -4.34
CA ALA A 612 17.05 0.69 -4.76
C ALA A 612 16.37 -0.22 -5.81
N CYS A 613 15.11 -0.62 -5.58
CA CYS A 613 14.38 -1.47 -6.53
C CYS A 613 14.22 -0.81 -7.90
N THR A 614 13.81 0.46 -7.92
CA THR A 614 13.57 1.19 -9.18
C THR A 614 14.85 1.47 -9.94
N ALA A 615 15.96 1.72 -9.23
CA ALA A 615 17.28 1.85 -9.86
C ALA A 615 17.76 0.53 -10.50
N LEU A 616 17.57 -0.60 -9.79
CA LEU A 616 17.94 -1.94 -10.29
C LEU A 616 17.05 -2.39 -11.46
N LEU A 617 15.78 -2.01 -11.47
CA LEU A 617 14.81 -2.34 -12.52
C LEU A 617 14.88 -1.37 -13.71
N ASP A 618 15.65 -0.31 -13.58
CA ASP A 618 15.84 0.77 -14.58
C ASP A 618 14.54 1.43 -15.02
N TRP A 619 13.68 1.73 -14.06
CA TRP A 619 12.44 2.47 -14.29
C TRP A 619 12.74 3.96 -14.53
N ASP A 620 11.83 4.68 -15.19
CA ASP A 620 12.15 6.00 -15.72
C ASP A 620 11.60 7.16 -14.90
N ALA A 621 10.44 6.97 -14.23
CA ALA A 621 9.88 8.03 -13.40
C ALA A 621 9.06 7.52 -12.22
N MET A 622 9.13 8.25 -11.11
CA MET A 622 8.47 7.95 -9.85
C MET A 622 7.83 9.21 -9.25
N TRP A 623 6.53 9.17 -8.91
CA TRP A 623 5.84 10.24 -8.18
C TRP A 623 5.21 9.70 -6.92
N ARG A 624 5.70 10.16 -5.77
CA ARG A 624 5.09 9.77 -4.49
C ARG A 624 3.74 10.45 -4.30
N PHE A 625 2.72 9.69 -3.93
CA PHE A 625 1.41 10.20 -3.60
C PHE A 625 1.34 10.41 -2.07
N ASP A 626 1.13 11.62 -1.51
CA ASP A 626 1.11 12.91 -2.17
C ASP A 626 1.91 13.96 -1.35
N TYR A 627 2.00 15.22 -1.83
CA TYR A 627 2.64 16.30 -1.11
C TYR A 627 1.87 16.62 0.18
N ILE A 628 0.57 16.87 0.02
CA ILE A 628 -0.37 17.11 1.12
C ILE A 628 -1.76 16.63 0.71
N GLY A 629 -2.42 15.87 1.58
CA GLY A 629 -3.67 15.20 1.22
C GLY A 629 -4.90 16.10 1.14
N ARG A 630 -4.91 17.26 1.78
CA ARG A 630 -6.04 18.23 1.75
C ARG A 630 -5.63 19.61 2.23
N GLY A 631 -6.22 20.63 1.60
CA GLY A 631 -6.48 21.96 2.10
C GLY A 631 -5.30 22.88 2.27
N SER A 632 -5.58 23.90 3.03
CA SER A 632 -4.75 25.07 3.33
C SER A 632 -3.58 24.83 4.27
N ASP A 633 -3.28 23.59 4.60
CA ASP A 633 -2.23 23.22 5.56
C ASP A 633 -0.81 23.39 5.01
N LEU A 634 -0.65 24.12 3.92
CA LEU A 634 0.65 24.44 3.34
C LEU A 634 1.51 25.32 4.26
N ASP A 635 0.85 26.09 5.14
CA ASP A 635 1.50 27.24 5.78
C ASP A 635 2.25 26.96 7.06
N ASP A 636 1.74 26.20 7.99
CA ASP A 636 2.17 26.35 9.37
C ASP A 636 2.83 25.13 10.02
N GLY A 637 3.01 24.04 9.28
CA GLY A 637 3.57 22.84 9.90
C GLY A 637 2.62 22.11 10.85
N THR A 638 1.38 22.57 10.95
CA THR A 638 0.38 21.99 11.86
C THR A 638 -0.42 20.86 11.23
N THR A 639 -0.14 20.48 10.00
CA THR A 639 -0.66 19.27 9.39
C THR A 639 -0.29 18.08 10.25
N GLY A 640 -1.29 17.47 10.86
CA GLY A 640 -1.13 16.19 11.51
C GLY A 640 -0.78 15.10 10.49
N LEU A 641 -0.41 13.94 11.00
CA LEU A 641 -0.18 12.76 10.19
C LEU A 641 -1.44 12.39 9.40
N GLY A 642 -1.30 12.16 8.11
CA GLY A 642 -2.34 11.64 7.21
C GLY A 642 -1.86 10.41 6.48
N TYR A 643 -2.78 9.69 5.81
CA TYR A 643 -2.44 8.44 5.12
C TYR A 643 -1.29 8.61 4.13
N PHE A 644 -1.32 9.64 3.30
CA PHE A 644 -0.45 9.79 2.14
C PHE A 644 0.55 10.93 2.27
N GLY A 645 0.14 12.09 2.79
CA GLY A 645 0.91 13.33 2.77
C GLY A 645 2.33 13.19 3.31
N ILE A 646 3.32 13.75 2.58
CA ILE A 646 4.71 13.75 3.00
C ILE A 646 5.03 14.94 3.90
N VAL A 647 4.35 16.06 3.72
CA VAL A 647 4.63 17.30 4.46
C VAL A 647 4.34 17.16 5.95
N GLY A 648 3.28 16.42 6.32
CA GLY A 648 2.95 16.10 7.69
C GLY A 648 3.71 14.90 8.26
N ASP A 649 4.53 14.21 7.46
CA ASP A 649 5.23 12.99 7.84
C ASP A 649 6.75 13.10 7.62
N PRO A 650 7.49 13.57 8.63
CA PRO A 650 8.93 13.75 8.53
C PRO A 650 9.70 12.47 8.24
N PHE A 651 9.16 11.28 8.55
CA PHE A 651 9.80 10.01 8.19
C PHE A 651 9.71 9.75 6.69
N LYS A 652 8.59 10.12 6.05
CA LYS A 652 8.47 10.04 4.60
C LYS A 652 9.45 10.98 3.92
N THR A 653 9.54 12.25 4.35
CA THR A 653 10.50 13.22 3.78
C THR A 653 11.95 12.81 3.98
N ALA A 654 12.30 12.25 5.14
CA ALA A 654 13.65 11.74 5.37
C ALA A 654 13.95 10.49 4.49
N SER A 655 12.98 9.59 4.37
CA SER A 655 13.10 8.39 3.55
C SER A 655 13.26 8.70 2.05
N GLU A 656 12.58 9.73 1.53
CA GLU A 656 12.70 10.20 0.15
C GLU A 656 14.14 10.51 -0.26
N ARG A 657 14.95 11.04 0.67
CA ARG A 657 16.36 11.35 0.38
C ARG A 657 17.17 10.14 -0.06
N ALA A 658 16.92 8.95 0.54
CA ALA A 658 17.54 7.71 0.08
C ALA A 658 17.08 7.36 -1.34
N GLY A 659 15.78 7.48 -1.61
CA GLY A 659 15.21 7.23 -2.95
C GLY A 659 15.84 8.14 -4.02
N VAL A 660 15.89 9.44 -3.74
CA VAL A 660 16.52 10.42 -4.64
C VAL A 660 17.97 10.07 -4.93
N LEU A 661 18.79 9.77 -3.90
CA LEU A 661 20.21 9.45 -4.08
C LEU A 661 20.38 8.15 -4.89
N LEU A 662 19.82 7.07 -4.43
CA LEU A 662 19.98 5.75 -5.08
C LEU A 662 19.56 5.77 -6.57
N TYR A 663 18.45 6.43 -6.84
CA TYR A 663 17.85 6.43 -8.16
C TYR A 663 18.41 7.53 -9.08
N ARG A 664 18.45 8.80 -8.60
CA ARG A 664 18.87 9.95 -9.42
C ARG A 664 20.38 10.02 -9.60
N ARG A 665 21.16 9.68 -8.58
CA ARG A 665 22.62 9.61 -8.67
C ARG A 665 23.11 8.32 -9.39
N ARG A 666 22.16 7.41 -9.76
CA ARG A 666 22.46 6.13 -10.42
C ARG A 666 23.45 5.28 -9.64
N GLU A 667 23.30 5.21 -8.34
CA GLU A 667 24.22 4.49 -7.45
C GLU A 667 24.22 2.98 -7.65
N LEU A 668 23.13 2.44 -8.17
CA LEU A 668 22.99 1.03 -8.49
C LEU A 668 22.96 0.84 -10.01
N LYS A 669 23.77 -0.09 -10.48
CA LYS A 669 23.76 -0.50 -11.89
C LYS A 669 22.46 -1.29 -12.15
N PRO A 670 21.72 -0.98 -13.21
CA PRO A 670 20.55 -1.75 -13.59
C PRO A 670 20.89 -3.23 -13.80
N LEU A 671 19.94 -4.09 -13.44
CA LEU A 671 20.04 -5.52 -13.71
C LEU A 671 19.90 -5.77 -15.21
N ASP A 672 20.69 -6.70 -15.74
CA ASP A 672 20.54 -7.17 -17.12
C ASP A 672 19.33 -8.13 -17.21
N ILE A 673 18.13 -7.55 -17.39
CA ILE A 673 16.90 -8.31 -17.53
C ILE A 673 16.50 -8.33 -18.99
N ARG A 674 16.61 -9.50 -19.65
CA ARG A 674 16.13 -9.68 -21.01
C ARG A 674 14.60 -9.50 -21.10
N PRO A 675 14.03 -9.04 -22.24
CA PRO A 675 12.60 -8.83 -22.40
C PRO A 675 11.74 -10.08 -22.12
N ASP A 676 12.23 -11.26 -22.48
CA ASP A 676 11.63 -12.58 -22.23
C ASP A 676 12.05 -13.19 -20.90
N GLY A 677 12.95 -12.56 -20.18
CA GLY A 677 13.56 -13.05 -18.94
C GLY A 677 12.64 -12.98 -17.73
N ASP A 678 13.18 -13.45 -16.63
CA ASP A 678 12.49 -13.49 -15.35
C ASP A 678 12.51 -12.10 -14.69
N TYR A 679 11.35 -11.45 -14.68
CA TYR A 679 11.17 -10.13 -14.09
C TYR A 679 10.71 -10.26 -12.64
N ARG A 680 11.67 -10.33 -11.71
CA ARG A 680 11.42 -10.55 -10.28
C ARG A 680 11.73 -9.31 -9.45
N PHE A 681 11.29 -9.35 -8.21
CA PHE A 681 11.66 -8.35 -7.20
C PHE A 681 13.18 -8.34 -7.02
N PRO A 682 13.86 -7.18 -7.20
CA PRO A 682 15.31 -7.16 -7.45
C PRO A 682 16.18 -7.25 -6.20
N LEU A 683 15.61 -7.08 -5.02
CA LEU A 683 16.32 -7.11 -3.73
C LEU A 683 15.99 -8.36 -2.92
N PRO A 684 16.96 -8.91 -2.19
CA PRO A 684 16.73 -9.97 -1.22
C PRO A 684 16.07 -9.39 0.05
N VAL A 685 14.74 -9.24 0.04
CA VAL A 685 13.95 -8.89 1.21
C VAL A 685 13.47 -10.17 1.88
N GLU A 686 13.77 -10.36 3.15
CA GLU A 686 13.39 -11.55 3.90
C GLU A 686 11.87 -11.58 4.13
N LYS A 687 11.23 -12.70 3.72
CA LYS A 687 9.79 -12.89 3.87
C LYS A 687 9.41 -12.96 5.35
N GLY A 688 8.34 -12.27 5.73
CA GLY A 688 7.77 -12.27 7.07
C GLY A 688 8.44 -11.27 8.03
N THR A 689 9.71 -10.94 7.84
CA THR A 689 10.43 -9.96 8.68
C THR A 689 10.67 -8.63 7.97
N GLY A 690 10.78 -8.68 6.65
CA GLY A 690 11.08 -7.50 5.83
C GLY A 690 12.53 -7.02 5.90
N ARG A 691 13.46 -7.79 6.50
CA ARG A 691 14.87 -7.44 6.57
C ARG A 691 15.48 -7.31 5.18
N PHE A 692 16.25 -6.29 4.96
CA PHE A 692 17.03 -6.11 3.73
C PHE A 692 18.23 -5.18 3.96
N THR A 693 19.19 -5.22 3.06
CA THR A 693 20.33 -4.29 3.01
C THR A 693 20.50 -3.72 1.61
N VAL A 694 21.06 -2.52 1.54
CA VAL A 694 21.47 -1.84 0.31
C VAL A 694 22.93 -1.43 0.48
N VAL A 695 23.75 -1.68 -0.53
CA VAL A 695 25.17 -1.29 -0.56
C VAL A 695 25.48 -0.72 -1.92
N THR A 696 26.00 0.50 -1.91
CA THR A 696 26.56 1.18 -3.08
C THR A 696 27.91 1.81 -2.69
N ASP A 697 28.58 2.46 -3.61
CA ASP A 697 29.77 3.26 -3.27
C ASP A 697 29.45 4.48 -2.38
N PHE A 698 28.20 4.95 -2.40
CA PHE A 698 27.79 6.21 -1.75
C PHE A 698 26.77 6.02 -0.61
N THR A 699 25.99 4.93 -0.64
CA THR A 699 24.94 4.66 0.35
C THR A 699 25.06 3.23 0.86
N ALA A 700 25.00 3.06 2.18
CA ALA A 700 25.03 1.75 2.82
C ALA A 700 24.11 1.70 4.04
N GLY A 701 23.29 0.65 4.17
CA GLY A 701 22.38 0.46 5.27
C GLY A 701 21.28 -0.56 4.97
N GLY A 702 20.18 -0.50 5.73
CA GLY A 702 19.08 -1.47 5.55
C GLY A 702 17.95 -1.29 6.53
N PHE A 703 17.11 -2.30 6.62
CA PHE A 703 16.03 -2.43 7.59
C PHE A 703 16.25 -3.69 8.44
N GLY A 704 16.09 -3.56 9.75
CA GLY A 704 16.18 -4.65 10.72
C GLY A 704 15.16 -4.51 11.84
N LEU A 705 14.96 -5.61 12.58
CA LEU A 705 14.11 -5.68 13.76
C LEU A 705 14.90 -5.32 15.03
N ALA A 706 14.21 -5.19 16.16
CA ALA A 706 14.87 -4.97 17.46
C ALA A 706 15.91 -6.07 17.76
N GLY A 707 17.11 -5.68 18.17
CA GLY A 707 18.24 -6.58 18.45
C GLY A 707 19.05 -7.04 17.24
N ASP A 708 18.61 -6.75 16.03
CA ASP A 708 19.32 -7.17 14.81
C ASP A 708 20.68 -6.45 14.64
N ALA A 709 21.61 -7.16 14.01
CA ALA A 709 22.79 -6.57 13.40
C ALA A 709 22.50 -6.31 11.91
N VAL A 710 22.60 -5.04 11.49
CA VAL A 710 22.51 -4.65 10.07
C VAL A 710 23.92 -4.40 9.57
N THR A 711 24.40 -5.21 8.64
CA THR A 711 25.73 -5.07 8.03
C THR A 711 25.60 -4.88 6.53
N ALA A 712 26.11 -3.76 6.02
CA ALA A 712 26.01 -3.34 4.63
C ALA A 712 27.32 -2.68 4.18
N GLY A 713 28.24 -3.43 3.63
CA GLY A 713 29.55 -2.96 3.15
C GLY A 713 30.38 -2.23 4.23
N PRO A 714 30.62 -0.89 4.09
CA PRO A 714 31.36 -0.12 5.08
C PRO A 714 30.55 0.21 6.34
N PHE A 715 29.23 0.03 6.31
CA PHE A 715 28.31 0.34 7.40
C PHE A 715 27.93 -0.93 8.17
N ALA A 716 27.96 -0.82 9.50
CA ALA A 716 27.40 -1.82 10.39
C ALA A 716 26.71 -1.13 11.57
N CYS A 717 25.62 -1.71 12.05
CA CYS A 717 25.04 -1.30 13.33
C CYS A 717 24.39 -2.46 14.05
N ARG A 718 24.19 -2.31 15.35
CA ARG A 718 23.35 -3.17 16.17
C ARG A 718 22.15 -2.36 16.67
N LEU A 719 20.96 -2.77 16.26
CA LEU A 719 19.73 -2.14 16.70
C LEU A 719 19.40 -2.51 18.14
N GLY A 720 18.88 -1.56 18.90
CA GLY A 720 18.44 -1.75 20.27
C GLY A 720 16.99 -2.24 20.33
N ARG A 721 16.14 -1.52 21.07
CA ARG A 721 14.77 -1.91 21.43
C ARG A 721 13.70 -1.74 20.34
N SER A 722 14.04 -1.21 19.18
CA SER A 722 13.07 -0.95 18.10
C SER A 722 13.60 -1.44 16.76
N HIS A 723 12.68 -1.85 15.87
CA HIS A 723 13.00 -1.95 14.44
C HIS A 723 13.43 -0.60 13.90
N ALA A 724 14.22 -0.58 12.86
CA ALA A 724 14.58 0.64 12.17
C ALA A 724 14.97 0.42 10.69
N ALA A 725 14.68 1.42 9.86
CA ALA A 725 15.41 1.66 8.63
C ALA A 725 16.57 2.60 8.96
N ILE A 726 17.81 2.16 8.72
CA ILE A 726 19.00 2.91 9.05
C ILE A 726 20.03 2.82 7.93
N TRP A 727 20.58 3.97 7.52
CA TRP A 727 21.56 4.05 6.46
C TRP A 727 22.41 5.31 6.54
N ALA A 728 23.62 5.22 5.98
CA ALA A 728 24.52 6.33 5.79
C ALA A 728 24.65 6.63 4.29
N SER A 729 24.52 7.88 3.87
CA SER A 729 24.74 8.33 2.49
C SER A 729 25.76 9.47 2.46
N ALA A 730 26.72 9.37 1.57
CA ALA A 730 27.58 10.49 1.20
C ALA A 730 26.74 11.60 0.57
N VAL A 731 26.83 12.81 1.07
CA VAL A 731 26.10 13.98 0.54
C VAL A 731 27.03 14.97 -0.18
N ASP A 732 28.17 14.48 -0.61
CA ASP A 732 29.11 15.11 -1.51
C ASP A 732 29.37 14.22 -2.74
N ALA A 733 30.34 14.56 -3.58
CA ALA A 733 30.68 13.78 -4.79
C ALA A 733 31.60 12.60 -4.52
N LYS A 734 32.04 12.38 -3.27
CA LYS A 734 33.00 11.34 -2.89
C LYS A 734 32.29 10.05 -2.48
N PRO A 735 32.90 8.86 -2.71
CA PRO A 735 32.39 7.61 -2.14
C PRO A 735 32.26 7.68 -0.61
N LEU A 736 31.36 6.93 -0.03
CA LEU A 736 31.02 6.92 1.40
C LEU A 736 32.25 6.80 2.31
N VAL A 737 33.20 5.94 1.93
CA VAL A 737 34.42 5.68 2.72
C VAL A 737 35.40 6.88 2.79
N SER A 738 35.31 7.80 1.84
CA SER A 738 36.17 8.99 1.72
C SER A 738 35.38 10.30 1.70
N SER A 739 34.06 10.25 1.90
CA SER A 739 33.20 11.41 1.93
C SER A 739 33.55 12.34 3.09
N ASP A 740 33.61 13.65 2.80
CA ASP A 740 33.81 14.65 3.86
C ASP A 740 32.52 14.96 4.61
N ARG A 741 31.34 14.53 4.06
CA ARG A 741 30.06 14.82 4.64
C ARG A 741 29.06 13.69 4.38
N ILE A 742 28.61 13.07 5.44
CA ILE A 742 27.72 11.91 5.40
C ILE A 742 26.45 12.23 6.19
N LEU A 743 25.29 11.96 5.61
CA LEU A 743 24.00 11.98 6.29
C LEU A 743 23.66 10.54 6.73
N LEU A 744 23.56 10.34 8.05
CA LEU A 744 23.02 9.12 8.61
C LEU A 744 21.56 9.37 8.99
N THR A 745 20.69 8.47 8.56
CA THR A 745 19.25 8.49 8.83
C THR A 745 18.86 7.25 9.62
N HIS A 746 18.15 7.42 10.76
CA HIS A 746 17.73 6.34 11.67
C HIS A 746 16.24 6.47 11.95
N LEU A 747 15.40 5.78 11.17
CA LEU A 747 13.94 5.85 11.24
C LEU A 747 13.37 4.61 11.93
N THR A 748 12.82 4.80 13.12
CA THR A 748 12.16 3.75 13.92
C THR A 748 10.68 3.67 13.54
N ASP A 749 9.79 4.27 14.35
CA ASP A 749 8.37 4.44 14.06
C ASP A 749 7.93 5.85 14.47
N LEU A 750 6.98 6.41 13.73
CA LEU A 750 6.42 7.75 13.96
C LEU A 750 4.90 7.65 14.05
N LYS A 751 4.34 8.25 15.09
CA LYS A 751 2.89 8.36 15.32
C LYS A 751 2.55 9.79 15.72
N THR A 752 1.27 10.05 15.90
CA THR A 752 0.74 11.23 16.60
C THR A 752 0.47 10.87 18.05
N ASP A 753 0.63 11.83 18.97
CA ASP A 753 0.32 11.61 20.37
C ASP A 753 -1.19 11.38 20.56
N GLY A 754 -1.54 10.28 21.23
CA GLY A 754 -2.91 9.84 21.44
C GLY A 754 -3.55 9.14 20.26
N ILE A 755 -2.81 8.74 19.23
CA ILE A 755 -3.32 7.86 18.16
C ILE A 755 -3.90 6.60 18.77
N ARG A 756 -5.07 6.16 18.26
CA ARG A 756 -5.76 5.01 18.82
C ARG A 756 -6.11 3.99 17.75
N PHE A 757 -5.76 2.76 18.02
CA PHE A 757 -6.09 1.58 17.23
C PHE A 757 -7.12 0.71 17.94
N MET A 758 -7.76 -0.18 17.19
CA MET A 758 -8.72 -1.15 17.73
C MET A 758 -8.06 -2.13 18.70
N ASP A 759 -6.79 -2.44 18.45
CA ASP A 759 -5.98 -3.33 19.28
C ASP A 759 -4.47 -3.08 19.06
N GLU A 760 -3.64 -3.81 19.79
CA GLU A 760 -2.19 -3.69 19.79
C GLU A 760 -1.52 -4.12 18.46
N THR A 761 -2.23 -4.77 17.54
CA THR A 761 -1.70 -5.07 16.19
C THR A 761 -1.58 -3.84 15.30
N CYS A 762 -2.25 -2.76 15.69
CA CYS A 762 -2.30 -1.50 14.95
C CYS A 762 -2.87 -1.64 13.51
N HIS A 763 -3.68 -2.69 13.26
CA HIS A 763 -4.25 -2.92 11.93
C HIS A 763 -5.50 -2.09 11.64
N VAL A 764 -6.21 -1.61 12.66
CA VAL A 764 -7.42 -0.81 12.46
C VAL A 764 -7.31 0.50 13.23
N LEU A 765 -7.15 1.57 12.48
CA LEU A 765 -7.09 2.93 13.02
C LEU A 765 -8.48 3.43 13.39
N GLN A 766 -8.65 3.88 14.64
CA GLN A 766 -9.89 4.48 15.16
C GLN A 766 -9.81 6.00 15.30
N ASN A 767 -8.63 6.52 15.60
CA ASN A 767 -8.44 7.95 15.82
C ASN A 767 -6.98 8.32 15.55
N TRP A 768 -6.75 9.42 14.85
CA TRP A 768 -5.41 9.92 14.57
C TRP A 768 -4.69 10.54 15.78
N GLY A 769 -5.39 10.82 16.89
CA GLY A 769 -4.82 11.52 18.03
C GLY A 769 -4.71 13.03 17.81
N SER A 770 -3.70 13.63 18.42
CA SER A 770 -3.40 15.06 18.30
C SER A 770 -2.55 15.35 17.04
N LYS A 771 -2.21 16.63 16.80
CA LYS A 771 -1.24 17.01 15.76
C LYS A 771 0.23 16.84 16.20
N ASN A 772 0.50 16.60 17.48
CA ASN A 772 1.85 16.44 17.99
C ASN A 772 2.45 15.11 17.55
N LEU A 773 3.61 15.17 16.95
CA LEU A 773 4.32 13.98 16.48
C LEU A 773 5.17 13.39 17.60
N ILE A 774 5.19 12.06 17.67
CA ILE A 774 6.00 11.28 18.59
C ILE A 774 6.75 10.18 17.84
N VAL A 775 8.01 9.97 18.20
CA VAL A 775 8.89 8.96 17.59
C VAL A 775 9.20 7.86 18.61
N ARG A 776 9.12 6.63 18.18
CA ARG A 776 9.47 5.48 19.02
C ARG A 776 10.95 5.52 19.33
N ARG A 777 11.29 5.46 20.61
CA ARG A 777 12.69 5.42 21.05
C ARG A 777 13.40 4.18 20.53
N GLY A 778 14.56 4.38 19.92
CA GLY A 778 15.44 3.34 19.44
C GLY A 778 16.89 3.77 19.52
N THR A 779 17.79 2.81 19.60
CA THR A 779 19.23 3.03 19.58
C THR A 779 19.85 2.19 18.47
N ALA A 780 20.95 2.67 17.90
CA ALA A 780 21.79 1.90 17.01
C ALA A 780 23.26 2.14 17.37
N GLU A 781 23.97 1.07 17.73
CA GLU A 781 25.42 1.10 17.88
C GLU A 781 26.06 1.07 16.49
N VAL A 782 26.44 2.22 15.98
CA VAL A 782 26.93 2.40 14.60
C VAL A 782 28.43 2.24 14.54
N ALA A 783 28.91 1.50 13.55
CA ALA A 783 30.31 1.40 13.18
C ALA A 783 30.45 1.63 11.67
N LEU A 784 31.16 2.69 11.29
CA LEU A 784 31.35 3.09 9.88
C LEU A 784 32.83 3.05 9.53
N ARG A 785 33.19 2.25 8.51
CA ARG A 785 34.52 2.20 7.95
C ARG A 785 34.75 3.40 7.05
N LEU A 786 35.68 4.27 7.46
CA LEU A 786 36.12 5.45 6.75
C LEU A 786 37.63 5.39 6.51
N ALA A 787 38.14 6.11 5.52
CA ALA A 787 39.58 6.14 5.23
C ALA A 787 40.39 6.67 6.42
N GLU A 788 39.86 7.68 7.12
CA GLU A 788 40.50 8.29 8.30
C GLU A 788 39.47 8.48 9.42
N PRO A 789 39.02 7.42 10.10
CA PRO A 789 37.89 7.49 11.03
C PRO A 789 38.07 8.47 12.18
N GLY A 790 39.30 8.75 12.60
CA GLY A 790 39.65 9.73 13.64
C GLY A 790 39.48 11.20 13.22
N ALA A 791 39.31 11.46 11.92
CA ALA A 791 39.17 12.82 11.39
C ALA A 791 37.72 13.34 11.39
N TYR A 792 36.75 12.58 11.90
CA TYR A 792 35.35 12.94 11.83
C TYR A 792 34.78 13.33 13.19
N GLU A 793 33.71 14.10 13.13
CA GLU A 793 32.80 14.40 14.24
C GLU A 793 31.37 14.10 13.85
N VAL A 794 30.54 13.81 14.84
CA VAL A 794 29.14 13.39 14.66
C VAL A 794 28.23 14.42 15.31
N TRP A 795 27.21 14.86 14.57
CA TRP A 795 26.21 15.82 15.01
C TRP A 795 24.83 15.23 14.91
N ALA A 796 24.02 15.31 15.96
CA ALA A 796 22.58 15.14 15.87
C ALA A 796 21.98 16.38 15.19
N LEU A 797 21.04 16.14 14.27
CA LEU A 797 20.39 17.20 13.49
C LEU A 797 18.93 17.37 13.90
N ALA A 798 18.43 18.60 13.78
CA ALA A 798 17.00 18.85 13.67
C ALA A 798 16.43 18.23 12.39
N THR A 799 15.10 18.12 12.31
CA THR A 799 14.40 17.54 11.14
C THR A 799 14.68 18.29 9.84
N ASN A 800 15.04 19.57 9.92
CA ASN A 800 15.40 20.43 8.80
C ASN A 800 16.91 20.46 8.47
N GLY A 801 17.71 19.61 9.11
CA GLY A 801 19.16 19.52 8.87
C GLY A 801 20.04 20.45 9.67
N ALA A 802 19.51 21.33 10.52
CA ALA A 802 20.32 22.17 11.42
C ALA A 802 21.05 21.31 12.46
N ARG A 803 22.34 21.54 12.65
CA ARG A 803 23.13 20.91 13.73
C ARG A 803 22.60 21.37 15.09
N GLN A 804 22.46 20.45 16.03
CA GLN A 804 21.97 20.73 17.37
C GLN A 804 22.92 20.28 18.47
N GLU A 805 23.30 19.00 18.45
CA GLU A 805 24.16 18.42 19.50
C GLU A 805 25.32 17.65 18.89
N LYS A 806 26.51 17.88 19.41
CA LYS A 806 27.69 17.08 19.06
C LYS A 806 27.69 15.81 19.88
N LEU A 807 27.74 14.67 19.21
CA LEU A 807 27.72 13.36 19.85
C LEU A 807 29.13 12.85 20.12
N ALA A 808 29.28 12.11 21.23
CA ALA A 808 30.52 11.40 21.52
C ALA A 808 30.73 10.30 20.45
N SER A 809 31.94 10.27 19.89
CA SER A 809 32.36 9.22 18.95
C SER A 809 33.79 8.78 19.26
N ARG A 810 34.12 7.56 18.87
CA ARG A 810 35.47 6.99 19.06
C ARG A 810 35.91 6.21 17.83
N VAL A 811 37.18 5.94 17.72
CA VAL A 811 37.72 4.96 16.80
C VAL A 811 37.78 3.60 17.52
N ALA A 812 37.08 2.61 16.97
CA ALA A 812 37.10 1.24 17.49
C ALA A 812 37.28 0.29 16.29
N ASP A 813 38.23 -0.63 16.38
CA ASP A 813 38.56 -1.58 15.32
C ASP A 813 38.75 -0.95 13.93
N GLY A 814 39.42 0.24 13.92
CA GLY A 814 39.66 1.00 12.68
C GLY A 814 38.42 1.63 12.03
N LYS A 815 37.33 1.75 12.79
CA LYS A 815 36.04 2.33 12.33
C LYS A 815 35.65 3.49 13.24
N LEU A 816 34.94 4.46 12.68
CA LEU A 816 34.21 5.45 13.46
C LEU A 816 33.03 4.77 14.16
N ALA A 817 33.01 4.83 15.50
CA ALA A 817 31.95 4.21 16.29
C ALA A 817 31.25 5.26 17.17
N PHE A 818 29.89 5.19 17.21
CA PHE A 818 29.04 6.03 18.06
C PHE A 818 27.67 5.42 18.23
N THR A 819 26.92 5.89 19.23
CA THR A 819 25.53 5.50 19.42
C THR A 819 24.59 6.53 18.78
N ALA A 820 23.80 6.10 17.82
CA ALA A 820 22.69 6.88 17.29
C ALA A 820 21.43 6.61 18.14
N ASP A 821 21.29 7.32 19.28
CA ASP A 821 20.07 7.30 20.10
C ASP A 821 19.07 8.32 19.54
N VAL A 822 17.85 7.87 19.25
CA VAL A 822 16.75 8.76 18.83
C VAL A 822 16.46 9.82 19.90
N ARG A 823 16.67 9.52 21.19
CA ARG A 823 16.60 10.49 22.29
C ARG A 823 17.91 11.24 22.43
N VAL A 824 17.85 12.56 22.37
CA VAL A 824 18.98 13.45 22.65
C VAL A 824 18.82 14.16 24.02
N ALA A 825 19.83 14.95 24.41
CA ALA A 825 19.92 15.53 25.75
C ALA A 825 18.71 16.38 26.16
N ASP A 826 18.02 17.02 25.22
CA ASP A 826 16.78 17.80 25.48
C ASP A 826 15.52 16.92 25.71
N GLY A 827 15.66 15.59 25.63
CA GLY A 827 14.57 14.64 25.81
C GLY A 827 13.63 14.48 24.61
N LYS A 828 13.85 15.21 23.51
CA LYS A 828 13.09 15.11 22.27
C LYS A 828 13.68 14.08 21.32
N ALA A 829 12.91 13.75 20.27
CA ALA A 829 13.37 12.83 19.23
C ALA A 829 14.25 13.51 18.19
N ARG A 830 15.26 12.77 17.73
CA ARG A 830 16.09 13.05 16.56
C ARG A 830 16.28 11.74 15.78
N TYR A 831 16.40 11.85 14.46
CA TYR A 831 16.59 10.68 13.59
C TYR A 831 17.56 10.97 12.42
N LEU A 832 18.08 12.19 12.34
CA LEU A 832 19.10 12.60 11.38
C LEU A 832 20.39 12.92 12.10
N TYR A 833 21.50 12.49 11.51
CA TYR A 833 22.84 12.75 12.04
C TYR A 833 23.75 13.11 10.88
N GLU A 834 24.64 14.07 11.11
CA GLU A 834 25.69 14.43 10.18
C GLU A 834 27.03 13.92 10.72
N ILE A 835 27.74 13.18 9.88
CA ILE A 835 29.11 12.77 10.10
C ILE A 835 29.96 13.64 9.18
N ALA A 836 30.72 14.56 9.76
CA ALA A 836 31.49 15.56 9.04
C ALA A 836 32.99 15.47 9.35
N ARG A 837 33.81 15.54 8.29
CA ARG A 837 35.24 15.61 8.45
C ARG A 837 35.61 16.94 9.14
N ARG A 838 36.47 16.90 10.14
CA ARG A 838 36.98 18.10 10.76
C ARG A 838 37.80 18.90 9.74
N LYS A 839 37.57 20.20 9.69
CA LYS A 839 38.33 21.11 8.83
C LYS A 839 39.72 21.31 9.37
#